data_cd8599b9413ef993e3e8820828b199a7
#
_entry.id   cd8599b9413ef993e3e8820828b199a7
#
_cell.length_a   1.000
_cell.length_b   1.000
_cell.length_c   1.000
_cell.angle_alpha   90.00
_cell.angle_beta   90.00
_cell.angle_gamma   90.00
#
_symmetry.space_group_name_H-M   'P 1'
#
loop_
_entity.id
_entity.type
_entity.pdbx_description
1 polymer ?
#
loop_
_entity_poly.entity_id
_entity_poly.type
_entity_poly.pdbx_seq_one_letter_code
_entity_poly.pdbx_strand_id
1 'polypeptide(L)'
;MPPSTTPIHRLRLTPHGRLLYEPAAAAGETTAVAMPNETAAEIAAAFAAGEAAGLLHLAGLADTAALPPDLAFFRGQARRVVTAVGHLAEEGRAAFLEAKSRRDLERLLPPPDADSLAAAIAAAPPMPGLEYLSAGVLCETWFELAASVQERACATKGGLAAALAAIDPRLHLLGKVTFHLAENRRDEARPFAFLATYAHRLSAAAAVQHLPLAQAVEESADRRDQARLVELLTPVRAAAEKSPLLREWLDSRAIFTPRAITIAEAHRFLRDVPVMEESGLAVRVPDWWRGRKPPRPAVRVSLGDREPAAVGVDSLLEFSVEVAVEGEPLSKAELAELLAGTETLTLLRGRWVEVDRDRLREALAHWKRLEREHADGIDFVKGMRLLAGADFGGGDGGLEPVAEWSQVTAGGWLRDTLSALRDPQGRPGCEPGLDLRATLRPYQEAGVRWLWFLSRLGLGACLADDMGLGKTVQVIDLLLRLRAGDAAAKLAGGGKRATGPRPPSLLVVPASLVGNWKQELARFAPQLDALFVHHSEAPAEALERLAREPAHELAGRDVVVTTYALVKKLDWIAKQPWRLVVLDEAQAIKNASSVQTKAVKRLRAESRIALTGTPVENQLGDLWSLFDFCCPGLLGSAGEFRGFVKRLGKAADPEGFGPLRRLIQPYLLRRLKTDPAIVPDLPAKTEMRTDCGLSRKQAALYQQAVDDLGRQLRTIQESGGGNDIRRRGIVLATTMRLKQICNHPAQFLSPANVTAYAAAESGKFQRLAELCEPIAARQEKLLVFTQFQTLCDPLARWLGEVFGRPGLVLHGGVPVGRRQGLVRRFQEDDAVPFFVISVKAGGTGLNLT
;
A
#
# COMPACT_ATOMS: atom_id res chain seq x y z
N MET A 1 38.44 10.55 7.70
CA MET A 1 37.20 10.29 8.42
C MET A 1 36.26 9.59 7.44
N PRO A 2 35.67 8.44 7.75
CA PRO A 2 34.67 7.85 6.89
C PRO A 2 33.43 8.77 6.90
N PRO A 3 32.69 8.93 5.78
CA PRO A 3 31.44 9.68 5.79
C PRO A 3 30.50 9.01 6.78
N SER A 4 30.01 9.77 7.76
CA SER A 4 29.00 9.35 8.70
C SER A 4 27.76 8.93 7.90
N THR A 5 27.45 7.66 7.86
CA THR A 5 26.18 7.18 7.36
C THR A 5 25.11 7.71 8.29
N THR A 6 24.45 8.77 7.87
CA THR A 6 23.29 9.32 8.57
C THR A 6 22.25 8.22 8.70
N PRO A 7 21.75 7.89 9.88
CA PRO A 7 20.71 6.89 10.04
C PRO A 7 19.47 7.38 9.27
N ILE A 8 18.92 6.50 8.44
CA ILE A 8 17.66 6.77 7.73
C ILE A 8 16.55 6.63 8.79
N HIS A 9 15.77 7.67 8.97
CA HIS A 9 14.63 7.68 9.88
C HIS A 9 13.34 7.42 9.10
N ARG A 10 12.43 6.61 9.66
CA ARG A 10 11.15 6.26 9.05
C ARG A 10 10.05 6.03 10.09
N LEU A 11 8.80 6.09 9.64
CA LEU A 11 7.65 5.67 10.42
C LEU A 11 7.36 4.19 10.19
N ARG A 12 6.92 3.53 11.24
CA ARG A 12 6.35 2.18 11.18
C ARG A 12 4.96 2.19 11.80
N LEU A 13 4.00 1.65 11.08
CA LEU A 13 2.66 1.44 11.62
C LEU A 13 2.58 0.05 12.25
N THR A 14 2.09 0.00 13.49
CA THR A 14 1.91 -1.27 14.21
C THR A 14 0.57 -1.91 13.85
N PRO A 15 0.37 -3.22 14.13
CA PRO A 15 -0.92 -3.90 13.96
C PRO A 15 -2.09 -3.26 14.72
N HIS A 16 -1.79 -2.49 15.77
CA HIS A 16 -2.78 -1.75 16.58
C HIS A 16 -3.02 -0.32 16.09
N GLY A 17 -2.54 0.04 14.89
CA GLY A 17 -2.73 1.35 14.30
C GLY A 17 -1.85 2.46 14.90
N ARG A 18 -0.82 2.15 15.70
CA ARG A 18 0.10 3.11 16.30
C ARG A 18 1.30 3.38 15.41
N LEU A 19 1.69 4.65 15.30
CA LEU A 19 2.87 5.08 14.56
C LEU A 19 4.09 5.13 15.49
N LEU A 20 5.13 4.43 15.08
CA LEU A 20 6.44 4.43 15.75
C LEU A 20 7.47 5.10 14.84
N TYR A 21 8.27 6.00 15.40
CA TYR A 21 9.40 6.60 14.72
C TYR A 21 10.66 5.84 15.06
N GLU A 22 11.30 5.23 14.07
CA GLU A 22 12.44 4.34 14.26
C GLU A 22 13.61 4.72 13.35
N PRO A 23 14.87 4.66 13.84
CA PRO A 23 16.03 4.72 12.97
C PRO A 23 16.07 3.45 12.13
N ALA A 24 16.11 3.57 10.81
CA ALA A 24 16.25 2.43 9.91
C ALA A 24 17.71 2.00 9.85
N ALA A 25 17.97 0.71 10.04
CA ALA A 25 19.28 0.14 9.71
C ALA A 25 19.53 0.34 8.20
N ALA A 26 20.69 0.83 7.83
CA ALA A 26 21.11 1.07 6.46
C ALA A 26 21.16 -0.26 5.68
N ALA A 27 20.02 -0.72 5.18
CA ALA A 27 19.90 -1.86 4.30
C ALA A 27 19.58 -1.35 2.88
N GLY A 28 20.61 -1.19 2.08
CA GLY A 28 20.58 -1.41 0.63
C GLY A 28 19.62 -0.66 -0.28
N GLU A 29 18.78 0.26 0.18
CA GLU A 29 17.83 1.00 -0.64
C GLU A 29 18.35 2.41 -0.96
N THR A 30 18.66 2.61 -2.22
CA THR A 30 19.32 3.78 -2.82
C THR A 30 18.40 5.00 -3.02
N THR A 31 17.31 5.16 -2.31
CA THR A 31 16.32 6.23 -2.54
C THR A 31 15.85 6.97 -1.27
N ALA A 32 16.59 6.87 -0.17
CA ALA A 32 16.23 7.62 1.03
C ALA A 32 16.62 9.10 0.88
N VAL A 33 15.65 10.00 1.00
CA VAL A 33 15.89 11.42 1.17
C VAL A 33 16.61 11.60 2.51
N ALA A 34 17.85 12.08 2.48
CA ALA A 34 18.63 12.36 3.68
C ALA A 34 18.04 13.59 4.38
N MET A 35 17.46 13.37 5.55
CA MET A 35 16.96 14.45 6.41
C MET A 35 18.13 15.02 7.25
N PRO A 36 18.20 16.34 7.51
CA PRO A 36 19.19 16.92 8.42
C PRO A 36 19.13 16.28 9.81
N ASN A 37 20.28 16.02 10.41
CA ASN A 37 20.37 15.37 11.73
C ASN A 37 19.62 16.14 12.83
N GLU A 38 19.63 17.45 12.78
CA GLU A 38 18.93 18.33 13.73
C GLU A 38 17.40 18.12 13.63
N THR A 39 16.85 18.17 12.43
CA THR A 39 15.43 17.90 12.16
C THR A 39 15.04 16.46 12.58
N ALA A 40 15.91 15.48 12.33
CA ALA A 40 15.67 14.10 12.75
C ALA A 40 15.62 13.97 14.27
N ALA A 41 16.50 14.67 14.99
CA ALA A 41 16.53 14.67 16.46
C ALA A 41 15.29 15.35 17.06
N GLU A 42 14.83 16.46 16.48
CA GLU A 42 13.61 17.16 16.89
C GLU A 42 12.37 16.29 16.71
N ILE A 43 12.24 15.64 15.54
CA ILE A 43 11.14 14.71 15.28
C ILE A 43 11.18 13.53 16.26
N ALA A 44 12.38 12.95 16.50
CA ALA A 44 12.55 11.86 17.44
C ALA A 44 12.12 12.25 18.86
N ALA A 45 12.51 13.44 19.32
CA ALA A 45 12.13 13.97 20.62
C ALA A 45 10.60 14.18 20.71
N ALA A 46 9.99 14.69 19.65
CA ALA A 46 8.55 14.90 19.59
C ALA A 46 7.77 13.58 19.62
N PHE A 47 8.19 12.55 18.87
CA PHE A 47 7.58 11.21 18.91
C PHE A 47 7.84 10.49 20.23
N ALA A 48 8.95 10.73 20.91
CA ALA A 48 9.23 10.20 22.24
C ALA A 48 8.26 10.78 23.31
N ALA A 49 7.78 11.99 23.10
CA ALA A 49 6.75 12.60 23.94
C ALA A 49 5.33 12.06 23.66
N GLY A 50 5.14 11.39 22.53
CA GLY A 50 3.88 10.76 22.12
C GLY A 50 3.60 10.88 20.62
N GLU A 51 2.76 10.00 20.10
CA GLU A 51 2.41 9.96 18.67
C GLU A 51 1.79 11.27 18.18
N ALA A 52 0.76 11.77 18.88
CA ALA A 52 0.11 13.03 18.54
C ALA A 52 1.08 14.23 18.63
N ALA A 53 2.00 14.24 19.59
CA ALA A 53 3.02 15.27 19.72
C ALA A 53 3.98 15.27 18.53
N GLY A 54 4.41 14.09 18.08
CA GLY A 54 5.26 13.91 16.89
C GLY A 54 4.56 14.37 15.61
N LEU A 55 3.31 14.00 15.42
CA LEU A 55 2.51 14.39 14.27
C LEU A 55 2.22 15.90 14.23
N LEU A 56 1.94 16.53 15.37
CA LEU A 56 1.77 17.99 15.45
C LEU A 56 3.09 18.74 15.19
N HIS A 57 4.22 18.18 15.62
CA HIS A 57 5.52 18.74 15.28
C HIS A 57 5.78 18.66 13.76
N LEU A 58 5.46 17.54 13.12
CA LEU A 58 5.54 17.42 11.67
C LEU A 58 4.66 18.46 10.96
N ALA A 59 3.44 18.73 11.46
CA ALA A 59 2.53 19.71 10.87
C ALA A 59 3.15 21.12 10.82
N GLY A 60 3.95 21.49 11.81
CA GLY A 60 4.62 22.79 11.93
C GLY A 60 5.85 22.95 11.03
N LEU A 61 6.44 21.88 10.53
CA LEU A 61 7.64 21.95 9.69
C LEU A 61 7.37 22.65 8.35
N ALA A 62 8.33 23.42 7.88
CA ALA A 62 8.24 24.14 6.59
C ALA A 62 8.05 23.17 5.41
N ASP A 63 7.40 23.65 4.34
CA ASP A 63 7.19 22.85 3.11
C ASP A 63 8.51 22.50 2.41
N THR A 64 9.51 23.35 2.57
CA THR A 64 10.88 23.16 2.06
C THR A 64 11.69 22.12 2.85
N ALA A 65 11.20 21.65 4.00
CA ALA A 65 11.89 20.61 4.77
C ALA A 65 11.93 19.30 3.97
N ALA A 66 13.13 18.81 3.71
CA ALA A 66 13.36 17.52 3.07
C ALA A 66 12.96 16.40 4.03
N LEU A 67 11.79 15.81 3.83
CA LEU A 67 11.27 14.72 4.65
C LEU A 67 11.18 13.43 3.83
N PRO A 68 11.43 12.25 4.43
CA PRO A 68 11.05 10.96 3.86
C PRO A 68 9.56 10.93 3.49
N PRO A 69 9.17 10.16 2.45
CA PRO A 69 7.80 10.14 1.93
C PRO A 69 6.73 9.79 2.98
N ASP A 70 7.03 8.87 3.89
CA ASP A 70 6.15 8.47 4.99
C ASP A 70 5.92 9.63 5.99
N LEU A 71 6.97 10.33 6.39
CA LEU A 71 6.87 11.52 7.23
C LEU A 71 6.12 12.66 6.52
N ALA A 72 6.39 12.87 5.23
CA ALA A 72 5.69 13.87 4.43
C ALA A 72 4.18 13.57 4.30
N PHE A 73 3.82 12.30 4.14
CA PHE A 73 2.43 11.87 4.11
C PHE A 73 1.71 12.19 5.42
N PHE A 74 2.26 11.78 6.55
CA PHE A 74 1.63 12.03 7.85
C PHE A 74 1.67 13.51 8.25
N ARG A 75 2.68 14.29 7.80
CA ARG A 75 2.63 15.76 7.89
C ARG A 75 1.38 16.31 7.20
N GLY A 76 1.06 15.83 6.00
CA GLY A 76 -0.13 16.21 5.27
C GLY A 76 -1.42 15.90 6.04
N GLN A 77 -1.52 14.71 6.64
CA GLN A 77 -2.69 14.34 7.45
C GLN A 77 -2.81 15.21 8.69
N ALA A 78 -1.73 15.44 9.43
CA ALA A 78 -1.73 16.29 10.63
C ALA A 78 -2.11 17.74 10.32
N ARG A 79 -1.61 18.30 9.21
CA ARG A 79 -1.98 19.66 8.77
C ARG A 79 -3.46 19.79 8.45
N ARG A 80 -4.09 18.76 7.86
CA ARG A 80 -5.55 18.78 7.61
C ARG A 80 -6.33 18.97 8.90
N VAL A 81 -5.93 18.30 9.99
CA VAL A 81 -6.57 18.45 11.31
C VAL A 81 -6.38 19.87 11.84
N VAL A 82 -5.14 20.35 11.87
CA VAL A 82 -4.79 21.68 12.37
C VAL A 82 -5.53 22.79 11.59
N THR A 83 -5.61 22.63 10.28
CA THR A 83 -6.36 23.55 9.40
C THR A 83 -7.86 23.50 9.68
N ALA A 84 -8.45 22.30 9.85
CA ALA A 84 -9.86 22.13 10.16
C ALA A 84 -10.23 22.81 11.50
N VAL A 85 -9.39 22.64 12.53
CA VAL A 85 -9.55 23.34 13.81
C VAL A 85 -9.43 24.86 13.63
N GLY A 86 -8.48 25.32 12.83
CA GLY A 86 -8.29 26.74 12.53
C GLY A 86 -9.48 27.39 11.80
N HIS A 87 -10.21 26.61 11.01
CA HIS A 87 -11.37 27.08 10.25
C HIS A 87 -12.70 27.03 11.03
N LEU A 88 -12.71 26.55 12.29
CA LEU A 88 -13.91 26.58 13.11
C LEU A 88 -14.44 28.02 13.27
N ALA A 89 -15.74 28.17 13.09
CA ALA A 89 -16.44 29.44 13.43
C ALA A 89 -16.30 29.76 14.93
N GLU A 90 -16.50 30.98 15.34
CA GLU A 90 -16.28 31.42 16.72
C GLU A 90 -17.07 30.61 17.75
N GLU A 91 -18.35 30.32 17.45
CA GLU A 91 -19.18 29.46 18.29
C GLU A 91 -18.62 28.01 18.33
N GLY A 92 -18.13 27.53 17.22
CA GLY A 92 -17.47 26.20 17.08
C GLY A 92 -16.18 26.14 17.88
N ARG A 93 -15.39 27.21 17.97
CA ARG A 93 -14.14 27.26 18.76
C ARG A 93 -14.40 27.18 20.26
N ALA A 94 -15.42 27.90 20.75
CA ALA A 94 -15.83 27.79 22.15
C ALA A 94 -16.31 26.38 22.48
N ALA A 95 -17.19 25.81 21.64
CA ALA A 95 -17.66 24.44 21.77
C ALA A 95 -16.53 23.41 21.67
N PHE A 96 -15.51 23.64 20.82
CA PHE A 96 -14.34 22.78 20.70
C PHE A 96 -13.50 22.73 21.97
N LEU A 97 -13.30 23.90 22.64
CA LEU A 97 -12.56 23.95 23.90
C LEU A 97 -13.34 23.32 25.07
N GLU A 98 -14.67 23.33 25.01
CA GLU A 98 -15.56 22.76 26.03
C GLU A 98 -15.90 21.26 25.76
N ALA A 99 -15.56 20.71 24.62
CA ALA A 99 -15.83 19.30 24.24
C ALA A 99 -15.20 18.33 25.25
N LYS A 100 -16.02 17.48 25.86
CA LYS A 100 -15.61 16.51 26.89
C LYS A 100 -15.63 15.07 26.39
N SER A 101 -16.20 14.83 25.22
CA SER A 101 -16.34 13.50 24.66
C SER A 101 -15.89 13.45 23.20
N ARG A 102 -15.52 12.25 22.75
CA ARG A 102 -15.24 11.99 21.35
C ARG A 102 -16.43 12.37 20.44
N ARG A 103 -17.65 12.10 20.86
CA ARG A 103 -18.87 12.46 20.10
C ARG A 103 -19.02 13.96 19.89
N ASP A 104 -18.58 14.77 20.86
CA ASP A 104 -18.58 16.22 20.72
C ASP A 104 -17.59 16.66 19.65
N LEU A 105 -16.38 16.07 19.67
CA LEU A 105 -15.36 16.33 18.64
C LEU A 105 -15.80 15.86 17.25
N GLU A 106 -16.43 14.69 17.13
CA GLU A 106 -16.95 14.18 15.86
C GLU A 106 -17.99 15.11 15.24
N ARG A 107 -18.84 15.72 16.07
CA ARG A 107 -19.86 16.66 15.59
C ARG A 107 -19.26 18.01 15.16
N LEU A 108 -18.20 18.47 15.82
CA LEU A 108 -17.55 19.75 15.54
C LEU A 108 -16.53 19.67 14.41
N LEU A 109 -15.82 18.56 14.34
CA LEU A 109 -14.74 18.28 13.39
C LEU A 109 -14.95 16.89 12.77
N PRO A 110 -15.94 16.73 11.89
CA PRO A 110 -16.14 15.46 11.23
C PRO A 110 -14.86 15.05 10.47
N PRO A 111 -14.48 13.75 10.50
CA PRO A 111 -13.35 13.30 9.73
C PRO A 111 -13.65 13.42 8.22
N PRO A 112 -12.64 13.35 7.34
CA PRO A 112 -12.85 13.32 5.90
C PRO A 112 -13.83 12.21 5.51
N ASP A 113 -14.57 12.42 4.42
CA ASP A 113 -15.50 11.43 3.88
C ASP A 113 -14.79 10.13 3.44
N ALA A 114 -15.57 9.07 3.23
CA ALA A 114 -15.06 7.75 2.89
C ALA A 114 -14.20 7.74 1.62
N ASP A 115 -14.56 8.54 0.61
CA ASP A 115 -13.82 8.63 -0.65
C ASP A 115 -12.47 9.34 -0.44
N SER A 116 -12.45 10.40 0.33
CA SER A 116 -11.22 11.11 0.72
C SER A 116 -10.28 10.24 1.55
N LEU A 117 -10.81 9.43 2.47
CA LEU A 117 -10.03 8.48 3.25
C LEU A 117 -9.48 7.35 2.37
N ALA A 118 -10.30 6.81 1.46
CA ALA A 118 -9.86 5.79 0.52
C ALA A 118 -8.76 6.33 -0.42
N ALA A 119 -8.89 7.55 -0.91
CA ALA A 119 -7.88 8.23 -1.70
C ALA A 119 -6.57 8.43 -0.92
N ALA A 120 -6.66 8.84 0.35
CA ALA A 120 -5.50 8.98 1.22
C ALA A 120 -4.77 7.65 1.44
N ILE A 121 -5.51 6.56 1.71
CA ILE A 121 -4.92 5.22 1.87
C ILE A 121 -4.25 4.76 0.57
N ALA A 122 -4.90 4.99 -0.58
CA ALA A 122 -4.34 4.65 -1.88
C ALA A 122 -3.05 5.43 -2.19
N ALA A 123 -2.96 6.67 -1.72
CA ALA A 123 -1.82 7.55 -1.90
C ALA A 123 -0.67 7.32 -0.89
N ALA A 124 -0.91 6.60 0.22
CA ALA A 124 0.10 6.40 1.24
C ALA A 124 1.37 5.73 0.71
N PRO A 125 2.58 6.24 1.02
CA PRO A 125 3.83 5.71 0.52
C PRO A 125 4.16 4.34 1.13
N PRO A 126 5.05 3.55 0.52
CA PRO A 126 5.53 2.31 1.12
C PRO A 126 6.25 2.58 2.45
N MET A 127 5.76 1.95 3.51
CA MET A 127 6.33 2.03 4.84
C MET A 127 6.09 0.71 5.58
N PRO A 128 6.92 0.36 6.58
CA PRO A 128 6.68 -0.83 7.40
C PRO A 128 5.32 -0.75 8.10
N GLY A 129 4.53 -1.82 7.99
CA GLY A 129 3.20 -1.90 8.59
C GLY A 129 2.10 -1.18 7.80
N LEU A 130 2.36 -0.75 6.56
CA LEU A 130 1.37 -0.09 5.72
C LEU A 130 0.10 -0.93 5.52
N GLU A 131 0.21 -2.25 5.60
CA GLU A 131 -0.92 -3.19 5.55
C GLU A 131 -1.96 -2.97 6.65
N TYR A 132 -1.56 -2.31 7.74
CA TYR A 132 -2.46 -1.96 8.85
C TYR A 132 -3.15 -0.60 8.66
N LEU A 133 -2.75 0.18 7.65
CA LEU A 133 -3.37 1.48 7.40
C LEU A 133 -4.80 1.30 6.85
N SER A 134 -5.77 1.72 7.63
CA SER A 134 -7.20 1.65 7.30
C SER A 134 -7.87 3.00 7.51
N ALA A 135 -9.09 3.16 7.01
CA ALA A 135 -9.91 4.34 7.28
C ALA A 135 -10.11 4.56 8.79
N GLY A 136 -10.28 3.46 9.54
CA GLY A 136 -10.38 3.50 11.01
C GLY A 136 -9.13 4.12 11.65
N VAL A 137 -7.92 3.70 11.24
CA VAL A 137 -6.67 4.25 11.75
C VAL A 137 -6.55 5.75 11.44
N LEU A 138 -6.87 6.18 10.23
CA LEU A 138 -6.83 7.59 9.88
C LEU A 138 -7.87 8.42 10.66
N CYS A 139 -9.05 7.87 10.91
CA CYS A 139 -10.06 8.51 11.78
C CYS A 139 -9.60 8.59 13.23
N GLU A 140 -9.00 7.53 13.79
CA GLU A 140 -8.42 7.58 15.14
C GLU A 140 -7.35 8.65 15.24
N THR A 141 -6.40 8.67 14.31
CA THR A 141 -5.35 9.70 14.24
C THR A 141 -5.95 11.11 14.14
N TRP A 142 -7.03 11.30 13.38
CA TRP A 142 -7.75 12.57 13.26
C TRP A 142 -8.24 13.06 14.63
N PHE A 143 -8.89 12.20 15.40
CA PHE A 143 -9.45 12.59 16.70
C PHE A 143 -8.38 12.70 17.79
N GLU A 144 -7.36 11.86 17.79
CA GLU A 144 -6.22 11.99 18.71
C GLU A 144 -5.48 13.31 18.51
N LEU A 145 -5.29 13.73 17.26
CA LEU A 145 -4.71 15.03 16.94
C LEU A 145 -5.61 16.19 17.36
N ALA A 146 -6.92 16.12 17.08
CA ALA A 146 -7.87 17.15 17.50
C ALA A 146 -7.89 17.30 19.03
N ALA A 147 -7.91 16.20 19.78
CA ALA A 147 -7.84 16.21 21.23
C ALA A 147 -6.51 16.80 21.74
N SER A 148 -5.38 16.46 21.12
CA SER A 148 -4.08 17.02 21.49
C SER A 148 -3.99 18.53 21.22
N VAL A 149 -4.59 19.04 20.13
CA VAL A 149 -4.70 20.48 19.87
C VAL A 149 -5.58 21.14 20.94
N GLN A 150 -6.70 20.54 21.31
CA GLN A 150 -7.59 21.05 22.38
C GLN A 150 -6.86 21.15 23.73
N GLU A 151 -6.16 20.06 24.11
CA GLU A 151 -5.39 20.04 25.37
C GLU A 151 -4.33 21.14 25.41
N ARG A 152 -3.56 21.30 24.31
CA ARG A 152 -2.59 22.40 24.19
C ARG A 152 -3.25 23.76 24.26
N ALA A 153 -4.41 23.93 23.64
CA ALA A 153 -5.16 25.19 23.68
C ALA A 153 -5.65 25.54 25.09
N CYS A 154 -6.10 24.56 25.85
CA CYS A 154 -6.50 24.73 27.25
C CYS A 154 -5.30 25.05 28.16
N ALA A 155 -4.12 24.51 27.87
CA ALA A 155 -2.91 24.74 28.65
C ALA A 155 -2.17 26.05 28.31
N THR A 156 -2.43 26.63 27.12
CA THR A 156 -1.69 27.78 26.61
C THR A 156 -2.33 29.08 27.01
N LYS A 157 -1.57 30.04 27.62
CA LYS A 157 -2.02 31.40 27.87
C LYS A 157 -2.27 32.08 26.51
N GLY A 158 -3.54 32.37 26.20
CA GLY A 158 -3.97 32.90 24.90
C GLY A 158 -4.89 31.95 24.12
N GLY A 159 -5.19 30.77 24.69
CA GLY A 159 -6.18 29.83 24.18
C GLY A 159 -5.84 29.21 22.83
N LEU A 160 -6.89 28.89 22.07
CA LEU A 160 -6.76 28.16 20.80
C LEU A 160 -5.90 28.92 19.77
N ALA A 161 -6.01 30.24 19.70
CA ALA A 161 -5.24 31.06 18.75
C ALA A 161 -3.72 30.94 18.97
N ALA A 162 -3.30 31.05 20.24
CA ALA A 162 -1.90 30.95 20.62
C ALA A 162 -1.37 29.50 20.43
N ALA A 163 -2.17 28.50 20.73
CA ALA A 163 -1.82 27.11 20.54
C ALA A 163 -1.65 26.78 19.04
N LEU A 164 -2.56 27.24 18.19
CA LEU A 164 -2.46 27.04 16.73
C LEU A 164 -1.27 27.81 16.14
N ALA A 165 -0.99 29.02 16.58
CA ALA A 165 0.16 29.80 16.17
C ALA A 165 1.50 29.15 16.59
N ALA A 166 1.51 28.47 17.74
CA ALA A 166 2.69 27.70 18.19
C ALA A 166 2.91 26.42 17.37
N ILE A 167 1.86 25.80 16.83
CA ILE A 167 1.96 24.64 15.94
C ILE A 167 2.31 25.08 14.51
N ASP A 168 1.58 26.07 13.98
CA ASP A 168 1.82 26.64 12.65
C ASP A 168 1.72 28.16 12.72
N PRO A 169 2.85 28.89 12.66
CA PRO A 169 2.89 30.35 12.73
C PRO A 169 2.03 31.06 11.67
N ARG A 170 1.61 30.35 10.61
CA ARG A 170 0.74 30.89 9.55
C ARG A 170 -0.73 31.01 9.98
N LEU A 171 -1.14 30.41 11.10
CA LEU A 171 -2.54 30.37 11.58
C LEU A 171 -2.87 31.49 12.61
N HIS A 172 -2.51 32.75 12.32
CA HIS A 172 -2.96 33.87 13.11
C HIS A 172 -4.45 34.19 12.88
N LEU A 173 -5.25 34.27 13.93
CA LEU A 173 -6.72 34.39 13.88
C LEU A 173 -7.28 35.81 13.95
N LEU A 174 -6.50 36.83 14.39
CA LEU A 174 -6.93 38.22 14.55
C LEU A 174 -5.88 39.17 13.96
N GLY A 175 -6.33 40.31 13.42
CA GLY A 175 -5.46 41.34 12.86
C GLY A 175 -5.16 41.16 11.38
N LYS A 176 -5.85 40.27 10.64
CA LYS A 176 -5.60 40.04 9.21
C LYS A 176 -6.34 40.99 8.31
N VAL A 177 -5.62 41.47 7.29
CA VAL A 177 -6.26 42.06 6.12
C VAL A 177 -6.95 40.97 5.32
N THR A 178 -8.23 41.18 5.00
CA THR A 178 -9.04 40.21 4.24
C THR A 178 -9.39 40.78 2.88
N PHE A 179 -9.04 40.07 1.82
CA PHE A 179 -9.47 40.38 0.47
C PHE A 179 -10.74 39.61 0.14
N HIS A 180 -11.71 40.29 -0.44
CA HIS A 180 -12.97 39.72 -0.84
C HIS A 180 -13.10 39.80 -2.36
N LEU A 181 -13.43 38.71 -2.99
CA LEU A 181 -13.87 38.64 -4.37
C LEU A 181 -15.31 38.14 -4.39
N ALA A 182 -16.23 38.92 -4.95
CA ALA A 182 -17.65 38.58 -5.07
C ALA A 182 -18.13 38.70 -6.50
N GLU A 183 -19.20 38.01 -6.86
CA GLU A 183 -19.85 38.17 -8.18
C GLU A 183 -20.66 39.48 -8.24
N ASN A 184 -20.50 40.21 -9.35
CA ASN A 184 -21.28 41.37 -9.66
C ASN A 184 -22.21 41.09 -10.86
N ARG A 185 -23.41 40.64 -10.59
CA ARG A 185 -24.41 40.28 -11.62
C ARG A 185 -25.01 41.46 -12.38
N ARG A 186 -24.65 42.70 -12.05
CA ARG A 186 -25.23 43.93 -12.64
C ARG A 186 -24.40 44.46 -13.81
N ASP A 187 -23.19 43.98 -14.01
CA ASP A 187 -22.27 44.48 -15.02
C ASP A 187 -21.63 43.28 -15.76
N GLU A 188 -22.06 43.02 -16.98
CA GLU A 188 -21.55 41.94 -17.81
C GLU A 188 -20.08 42.14 -18.22
N ALA A 189 -19.64 43.39 -18.35
CA ALA A 189 -18.24 43.70 -18.69
C ALA A 189 -17.28 43.54 -17.49
N ARG A 190 -17.80 43.70 -16.28
CA ARG A 190 -17.06 43.56 -15.04
C ARG A 190 -17.85 42.73 -14.01
N PRO A 191 -17.97 41.42 -14.25
CA PRO A 191 -18.85 40.55 -13.48
C PRO A 191 -18.33 40.19 -12.11
N PHE A 192 -17.24 40.80 -11.63
CA PHE A 192 -16.67 40.59 -10.32
C PHE A 192 -16.44 41.92 -9.60
N ALA A 193 -16.48 41.88 -8.28
CA ALA A 193 -16.18 42.99 -7.38
C ALA A 193 -15.11 42.63 -6.37
N PHE A 194 -14.12 43.49 -6.19
CA PHE A 194 -13.06 43.38 -5.20
C PHE A 194 -13.27 44.36 -4.05
N LEU A 195 -12.99 43.91 -2.84
CA LEU A 195 -12.99 44.72 -1.60
C LEU A 195 -11.90 44.22 -0.65
N ALA A 196 -11.10 45.10 -0.10
CA ALA A 196 -10.18 44.82 0.99
C ALA A 196 -10.72 45.34 2.32
N THR A 197 -10.72 44.47 3.35
CA THR A 197 -11.16 44.80 4.71
C THR A 197 -10.12 44.40 5.72
N TYR A 198 -10.21 45.00 6.91
CA TYR A 198 -9.40 44.66 8.06
C TYR A 198 -10.28 44.22 9.22
N ALA A 199 -9.95 43.12 9.86
CA ALA A 199 -10.62 42.61 11.03
C ALA A 199 -10.16 43.40 12.28
N HIS A 200 -10.97 44.35 12.74
CA HIS A 200 -10.57 45.32 13.75
C HIS A 200 -10.77 44.81 15.17
N ARG A 201 -11.91 44.24 15.50
CA ARG A 201 -12.32 43.73 16.82
C ARG A 201 -13.57 42.89 16.74
N LEU A 202 -13.87 42.19 17.83
CA LEU A 202 -15.13 41.49 17.99
C LEU A 202 -16.22 42.47 18.46
N SER A 203 -17.43 42.36 17.94
CA SER A 203 -18.60 43.04 18.45
C SER A 203 -19.01 42.46 19.81
N ALA A 204 -19.87 43.18 20.56
CA ALA A 204 -20.42 42.65 21.81
C ALA A 204 -21.20 41.33 21.65
N ALA A 205 -21.55 40.96 20.42
CA ALA A 205 -22.18 39.69 20.04
C ALA A 205 -21.17 38.70 19.41
N ALA A 206 -19.87 38.84 19.64
CA ALA A 206 -18.77 38.00 19.17
C ALA A 206 -18.61 37.91 17.65
N ALA A 207 -19.22 38.77 16.86
CA ALA A 207 -19.03 38.83 15.40
C ALA A 207 -17.83 39.73 15.04
N VAL A 208 -16.97 39.23 14.10
CA VAL A 208 -15.81 39.99 13.63
C VAL A 208 -16.29 41.23 12.86
N GLN A 209 -15.93 42.43 13.36
CA GLN A 209 -16.19 43.66 12.64
C GLN A 209 -15.09 43.93 11.63
N HIS A 210 -15.48 44.00 10.35
CA HIS A 210 -14.62 44.33 9.23
C HIS A 210 -14.75 45.82 8.90
N LEU A 211 -13.62 46.53 8.91
CA LEU A 211 -13.52 47.90 8.40
C LEU A 211 -12.91 47.86 6.98
N PRO A 212 -13.33 48.71 6.05
CA PRO A 212 -12.61 48.91 4.80
C PRO A 212 -11.12 49.20 5.07
N LEU A 213 -10.23 48.58 4.29
CA LEU A 213 -8.79 48.76 4.52
C LEU A 213 -8.35 50.22 4.43
N ALA A 214 -8.95 51.02 3.52
CA ALA A 214 -8.71 52.45 3.43
C ALA A 214 -8.98 53.19 4.74
N GLN A 215 -10.14 52.96 5.35
CA GLN A 215 -10.53 53.57 6.59
C GLN A 215 -9.59 53.18 7.76
N ALA A 216 -9.18 51.86 7.79
CA ALA A 216 -8.24 51.39 8.81
C ALA A 216 -6.85 52.05 8.68
N VAL A 217 -6.39 52.32 7.45
CA VAL A 217 -5.14 53.02 7.18
C VAL A 217 -5.24 54.51 7.55
N GLU A 218 -6.33 55.18 7.22
CA GLU A 218 -6.59 56.60 7.57
C GLU A 218 -6.65 56.79 9.08
N GLU A 219 -7.44 55.99 9.81
CA GLU A 219 -7.52 56.04 11.28
C GLU A 219 -6.16 55.80 11.96
N SER A 220 -5.33 54.90 11.41
CA SER A 220 -4.00 54.64 11.95
C SER A 220 -3.00 55.79 11.65
N ALA A 221 -3.13 56.42 10.50
CA ALA A 221 -2.34 57.59 10.13
C ALA A 221 -2.70 58.82 10.99
N ASP A 222 -3.99 59.08 11.24
CA ASP A 222 -4.48 60.20 12.03
C ASP A 222 -4.05 60.06 13.53
N ARG A 223 -4.01 58.84 14.05
CA ARG A 223 -3.54 58.54 15.40
C ARG A 223 -2.02 58.47 15.51
N ARG A 224 -1.27 58.59 14.41
CA ARG A 224 0.21 58.46 14.29
C ARG A 224 0.70 57.14 14.85
N ASP A 225 -0.11 56.06 14.71
CA ASP A 225 0.25 54.70 15.11
C ASP A 225 1.03 53.99 13.99
N GLN A 226 2.30 54.23 13.95
CA GLN A 226 3.21 53.68 12.95
C GLN A 226 3.29 52.15 13.03
N ALA A 227 3.20 51.56 14.25
CA ALA A 227 3.29 50.12 14.44
C ALA A 227 2.09 49.41 13.77
N ARG A 228 0.91 49.95 13.91
CA ARG A 228 -0.32 49.46 13.32
C ARG A 228 -0.34 49.59 11.80
N LEU A 229 0.17 50.73 11.28
CA LEU A 229 0.32 50.93 9.85
C LEU A 229 1.26 49.88 9.21
N VAL A 230 2.38 49.56 9.88
CA VAL A 230 3.32 48.54 9.42
C VAL A 230 2.66 47.18 9.45
N GLU A 231 1.94 46.83 10.53
CA GLU A 231 1.22 45.56 10.68
C GLU A 231 0.17 45.35 9.57
N LEU A 232 -0.59 46.41 9.24
CA LEU A 232 -1.61 46.40 8.19
C LEU A 232 -1.02 46.24 6.78
N LEU A 233 0.10 46.94 6.49
CA LEU A 233 0.64 47.01 5.12
C LEU A 233 1.69 45.96 4.83
N THR A 234 2.34 45.35 5.82
CA THR A 234 3.38 44.35 5.63
C THR A 234 2.88 43.14 4.84
N PRO A 235 1.74 42.50 5.18
CA PRO A 235 1.24 41.35 4.41
C PRO A 235 0.82 41.74 2.99
N VAL A 236 0.28 42.93 2.80
CA VAL A 236 -0.13 43.46 1.49
C VAL A 236 1.10 43.67 0.59
N ARG A 237 2.17 44.26 1.13
CA ARG A 237 3.43 44.45 0.41
C ARG A 237 4.12 43.13 0.08
N ALA A 238 4.17 42.19 1.03
CA ALA A 238 4.75 40.89 0.82
C ALA A 238 4.00 40.09 -0.29
N ALA A 239 2.69 40.21 -0.34
CA ALA A 239 1.88 39.63 -1.41
C ALA A 239 2.12 40.34 -2.76
N ALA A 240 2.22 41.68 -2.75
CA ALA A 240 2.48 42.49 -3.95
C ALA A 240 3.89 42.25 -4.52
N GLU A 241 4.88 41.89 -3.71
CA GLU A 241 6.21 41.48 -4.19
C GLU A 241 6.15 40.24 -5.06
N LYS A 242 5.25 39.32 -4.77
CA LYS A 242 5.10 38.04 -5.46
C LYS A 242 4.00 38.04 -6.54
N SER A 243 2.97 38.91 -6.43
CA SER A 243 1.87 39.03 -7.38
C SER A 243 1.95 40.33 -8.19
N PRO A 244 2.15 40.26 -9.52
CA PRO A 244 2.15 41.42 -10.39
C PRO A 244 0.82 42.19 -10.34
N LEU A 245 -0.32 41.52 -10.22
CA LEU A 245 -1.63 42.12 -10.13
C LEU A 245 -1.76 42.98 -8.86
N LEU A 246 -1.38 42.42 -7.72
CA LEU A 246 -1.44 43.17 -6.44
C LEU A 246 -0.46 44.32 -6.41
N ARG A 247 0.68 44.21 -7.05
CA ARG A 247 1.65 45.29 -7.20
C ARG A 247 1.02 46.45 -8.00
N GLU A 248 0.41 46.15 -9.15
CA GLU A 248 -0.30 47.14 -9.95
C GLU A 248 -1.40 47.83 -9.17
N TRP A 249 -2.19 47.07 -8.37
CA TRP A 249 -3.27 47.62 -7.55
C TRP A 249 -2.75 48.41 -6.35
N LEU A 250 -1.61 48.06 -5.79
CA LEU A 250 -0.97 48.80 -4.71
C LEU A 250 -0.39 50.11 -5.21
N ASP A 251 0.33 50.11 -6.33
CA ASP A 251 0.96 51.27 -6.93
C ASP A 251 -0.10 52.30 -7.40
N SER A 252 -1.20 51.86 -7.95
CA SER A 252 -2.35 52.68 -8.36
C SER A 252 -3.27 53.04 -7.19
N ARG A 253 -3.02 52.60 -5.96
CA ARG A 253 -3.89 52.70 -4.77
C ARG A 253 -5.27 52.06 -4.95
N ALA A 254 -5.49 51.31 -6.01
CA ALA A 254 -6.75 50.63 -6.28
C ALA A 254 -7.10 49.52 -5.28
N ILE A 255 -6.12 49.01 -4.55
CA ILE A 255 -6.29 48.01 -3.49
C ILE A 255 -7.10 48.51 -2.30
N PHE A 256 -7.16 49.82 -2.08
CA PHE A 256 -7.83 50.43 -0.95
C PHE A 256 -9.31 50.79 -1.23
N THR A 257 -9.77 50.70 -2.48
CA THR A 257 -11.12 51.08 -2.89
C THR A 257 -11.91 49.89 -3.42
N PRO A 258 -13.21 49.78 -3.05
CA PRO A 258 -14.09 48.78 -3.69
C PRO A 258 -14.16 49.05 -5.19
N ARG A 259 -14.00 48.01 -6.01
CA ARG A 259 -14.01 48.16 -7.49
C ARG A 259 -14.62 46.96 -8.20
N ALA A 260 -15.27 47.24 -9.30
CA ALA A 260 -15.64 46.22 -10.27
C ALA A 260 -14.41 45.83 -11.12
N ILE A 261 -14.20 44.54 -11.31
CA ILE A 261 -13.04 44.01 -12.05
C ILE A 261 -13.47 43.12 -13.20
N THR A 262 -12.62 43.03 -14.21
CA THR A 262 -12.82 42.20 -15.38
C THR A 262 -12.63 40.72 -15.08
N ILE A 263 -13.09 39.85 -15.99
CA ILE A 263 -12.88 38.39 -15.92
C ILE A 263 -11.39 38.05 -15.84
N ALA A 264 -10.55 38.74 -16.63
CA ALA A 264 -9.12 38.50 -16.64
C ALA A 264 -8.44 38.89 -15.32
N GLU A 265 -8.85 40.03 -14.71
CA GLU A 265 -8.33 40.46 -13.40
C GLU A 265 -8.79 39.49 -12.30
N ALA A 266 -10.05 39.07 -12.32
CA ALA A 266 -10.59 38.10 -11.38
C ALA A 266 -9.86 36.75 -11.46
N HIS A 267 -9.58 36.25 -12.64
CA HIS A 267 -8.82 35.02 -12.84
C HIS A 267 -7.39 35.12 -12.30
N ARG A 268 -6.67 36.23 -12.58
CA ARG A 268 -5.34 36.47 -12.00
C ARG A 268 -5.39 36.52 -10.48
N PHE A 269 -6.37 37.24 -9.90
CA PHE A 269 -6.57 37.30 -8.47
C PHE A 269 -6.76 35.90 -7.86
N LEU A 270 -7.64 35.10 -8.45
CA LEU A 270 -7.94 33.74 -7.99
C LEU A 270 -6.72 32.81 -8.05
N ARG A 271 -5.89 32.94 -9.07
CA ARG A 271 -4.63 32.19 -9.18
C ARG A 271 -3.62 32.55 -8.10
N ASP A 272 -3.59 33.83 -7.71
CA ASP A 272 -2.63 34.36 -6.74
C ASP A 272 -3.11 34.17 -5.27
N VAL A 273 -4.30 33.59 -5.04
CA VAL A 273 -4.82 33.32 -3.70
C VAL A 273 -3.82 32.55 -2.82
N PRO A 274 -3.14 31.47 -3.27
CA PRO A 274 -2.15 30.78 -2.44
C PRO A 274 -1.01 31.71 -2.00
N VAL A 275 -0.52 32.57 -2.88
CA VAL A 275 0.55 33.54 -2.59
C VAL A 275 0.09 34.59 -1.57
N MET A 276 -1.16 35.02 -1.66
CA MET A 276 -1.76 35.97 -0.72
C MET A 276 -1.87 35.36 0.66
N GLU A 277 -2.36 34.10 0.76
CA GLU A 277 -2.50 33.38 2.02
C GLU A 277 -1.14 33.08 2.66
N GLU A 278 -0.14 32.70 1.87
CA GLU A 278 1.24 32.51 2.35
C GLU A 278 1.85 33.82 2.88
N SER A 279 1.45 34.96 2.32
CA SER A 279 1.90 36.28 2.77
C SER A 279 1.16 36.77 4.00
N GLY A 280 0.22 36.00 4.56
CA GLY A 280 -0.53 36.34 5.78
C GLY A 280 -1.87 37.05 5.56
N LEU A 281 -2.30 37.20 4.31
CA LEU A 281 -3.63 37.75 3.96
C LEU A 281 -4.70 36.65 4.12
N ALA A 282 -5.89 37.05 4.56
CA ALA A 282 -7.08 36.22 4.45
C ALA A 282 -7.78 36.51 3.11
N VAL A 283 -8.22 35.47 2.38
CA VAL A 283 -8.91 35.67 1.12
C VAL A 283 -10.26 34.99 1.13
N ARG A 284 -11.31 35.74 0.81
CA ARG A 284 -12.67 35.22 0.62
C ARG A 284 -13.01 35.23 -0.86
N VAL A 285 -13.21 34.03 -1.38
CA VAL A 285 -13.56 33.81 -2.79
C VAL A 285 -14.98 33.27 -2.93
N PRO A 286 -15.61 33.36 -4.10
CA PRO A 286 -16.91 32.74 -4.37
C PRO A 286 -16.90 31.23 -4.11
N ASP A 287 -18.08 30.67 -3.79
CA ASP A 287 -18.22 29.25 -3.37
C ASP A 287 -17.75 28.27 -4.42
N TRP A 288 -17.89 28.58 -5.69
CA TRP A 288 -17.44 27.76 -6.80
C TRP A 288 -15.92 27.68 -6.95
N TRP A 289 -15.14 28.54 -6.25
CA TRP A 289 -13.68 28.46 -6.14
C TRP A 289 -13.21 27.79 -4.85
N ARG A 290 -14.13 27.43 -3.95
CA ARG A 290 -13.80 26.76 -2.68
C ARG A 290 -13.14 25.41 -2.97
N GLY A 291 -12.01 25.14 -2.33
CA GLY A 291 -11.24 23.89 -2.52
C GLY A 291 -10.06 24.01 -3.48
N ARG A 292 -9.75 25.20 -4.02
CA ARG A 292 -8.57 25.49 -4.86
C ARG A 292 -8.54 24.83 -6.23
N LYS A 293 -9.59 24.14 -6.63
CA LYS A 293 -9.74 23.60 -7.99
C LYS A 293 -11.06 24.13 -8.55
N PRO A 294 -11.01 25.12 -9.46
CA PRO A 294 -12.22 25.59 -10.12
C PRO A 294 -12.82 24.49 -11.00
N PRO A 295 -14.14 24.50 -11.24
CA PRO A 295 -14.72 23.62 -12.23
C PRO A 295 -14.00 23.83 -13.57
N ARG A 296 -13.54 22.74 -14.15
CA ARG A 296 -12.84 22.74 -15.45
C ARG A 296 -13.51 21.75 -16.39
N PRO A 297 -13.61 22.10 -17.68
CA PRO A 297 -13.98 21.09 -18.66
C PRO A 297 -12.83 20.09 -18.76
N ALA A 298 -13.17 18.82 -18.67
CA ALA A 298 -12.22 17.73 -18.81
C ALA A 298 -12.68 16.76 -19.92
N VAL A 299 -11.71 16.19 -20.61
CA VAL A 299 -11.99 15.11 -21.55
C VAL A 299 -12.30 13.86 -20.74
N ARG A 300 -13.54 13.41 -20.77
CA ARG A 300 -13.99 12.19 -20.14
C ARG A 300 -13.85 11.03 -21.10
N VAL A 301 -13.15 10.01 -20.65
CA VAL A 301 -12.95 8.76 -21.38
C VAL A 301 -13.70 7.67 -20.65
N SER A 302 -14.71 7.05 -21.29
CA SER A 302 -15.46 5.93 -20.75
C SER A 302 -14.93 4.63 -21.33
N LEU A 303 -14.70 3.62 -20.47
CA LEU A 303 -14.18 2.31 -20.82
C LEU A 303 -15.15 1.22 -20.40
N GLY A 304 -15.63 0.39 -21.37
CA GLY A 304 -16.45 -0.78 -21.08
C GLY A 304 -17.85 -0.44 -20.63
N ASP A 305 -18.58 0.33 -21.40
CA ASP A 305 -20.00 0.62 -21.15
C ASP A 305 -20.86 -0.62 -21.36
N ARG A 306 -20.50 -1.51 -22.30
CA ARG A 306 -21.20 -2.75 -22.59
C ARG A 306 -20.35 -3.96 -22.32
N GLU A 307 -21.02 -5.11 -22.08
CA GLU A 307 -20.34 -6.39 -21.90
C GLU A 307 -19.64 -6.80 -23.21
N PRO A 308 -18.33 -7.10 -23.19
CA PRO A 308 -17.62 -7.55 -24.37
C PRO A 308 -18.11 -8.95 -24.80
N ALA A 309 -18.04 -9.24 -26.10
CA ALA A 309 -18.49 -10.52 -26.67
C ALA A 309 -17.76 -11.76 -26.09
N ALA A 310 -16.51 -11.56 -25.65
CA ALA A 310 -15.75 -12.54 -24.88
C ALA A 310 -15.08 -11.80 -23.70
N VAL A 311 -15.24 -12.30 -22.49
CA VAL A 311 -14.60 -11.74 -21.30
C VAL A 311 -13.27 -12.47 -21.06
N GLY A 312 -12.20 -11.73 -20.80
CA GLY A 312 -10.86 -12.28 -20.58
C GLY A 312 -9.78 -11.20 -20.67
N VAL A 313 -8.55 -11.60 -20.45
CA VAL A 313 -7.38 -10.69 -20.56
C VAL A 313 -7.25 -10.10 -21.96
N ASP A 314 -7.64 -10.87 -22.99
CA ASP A 314 -7.59 -10.48 -24.40
C ASP A 314 -8.90 -9.82 -24.89
N SER A 315 -9.84 -9.48 -24.01
CA SER A 315 -11.10 -8.84 -24.38
C SER A 315 -10.89 -7.38 -24.77
N LEU A 316 -11.69 -6.90 -25.73
CA LEU A 316 -11.72 -5.51 -26.14
C LEU A 316 -12.85 -4.80 -25.40
N LEU A 317 -12.50 -3.72 -24.70
CA LEU A 317 -13.44 -2.84 -24.02
C LEU A 317 -13.89 -1.72 -24.98
N GLU A 318 -15.16 -1.41 -24.96
CA GLU A 318 -15.71 -0.24 -25.65
C GLU A 318 -15.01 1.03 -25.12
N PHE A 319 -14.65 1.93 -26.03
CA PHE A 319 -13.88 3.12 -25.73
C PHE A 319 -14.62 4.33 -26.32
N SER A 320 -14.98 5.30 -25.47
CA SER A 320 -15.66 6.51 -25.90
C SER A 320 -15.04 7.76 -25.29
N VAL A 321 -15.06 8.86 -26.03
CA VAL A 321 -14.44 10.14 -25.65
C VAL A 321 -15.46 11.27 -25.75
N GLU A 322 -15.72 11.95 -24.66
CA GLU A 322 -16.58 13.12 -24.55
C GLU A 322 -15.92 14.22 -23.72
N VAL A 323 -16.42 15.46 -23.79
CA VAL A 323 -15.99 16.54 -22.89
C VAL A 323 -17.09 16.77 -21.87
N ALA A 324 -16.74 16.82 -20.59
CA ALA A 324 -17.67 17.02 -19.49
C ALA A 324 -17.18 18.12 -18.54
N VAL A 325 -18.13 18.78 -17.88
CA VAL A 325 -17.88 19.71 -16.76
C VAL A 325 -18.57 19.13 -15.52
N GLU A 326 -17.84 18.92 -14.45
CA GLU A 326 -18.34 18.27 -13.21
C GLU A 326 -19.11 16.94 -13.47
N GLY A 327 -18.69 16.19 -14.48
CA GLY A 327 -19.30 14.91 -14.83
C GLY A 327 -20.48 14.99 -15.82
N GLU A 328 -20.99 16.19 -16.11
CA GLU A 328 -22.06 16.38 -17.12
C GLU A 328 -21.47 16.59 -18.52
N PRO A 329 -21.87 15.79 -19.52
CA PRO A 329 -21.33 15.91 -20.87
C PRO A 329 -21.78 17.22 -21.53
N LEU A 330 -20.87 17.81 -22.32
CA LEU A 330 -21.18 18.98 -23.14
C LEU A 330 -21.76 18.56 -24.50
N SER A 331 -22.75 19.29 -24.94
CA SER A 331 -23.23 19.16 -26.30
C SER A 331 -22.18 19.67 -27.31
N LYS A 332 -22.29 19.25 -28.57
CA LYS A 332 -21.38 19.71 -29.63
C LYS A 332 -21.40 21.23 -29.82
N ALA A 333 -22.56 21.85 -29.57
CA ALA A 333 -22.73 23.31 -29.69
C ALA A 333 -22.00 24.02 -28.52
N GLU A 334 -22.23 23.59 -27.27
CA GLU A 334 -21.56 24.15 -26.09
C GLU A 334 -20.03 24.01 -26.18
N LEU A 335 -19.56 22.82 -26.63
CA LEU A 335 -18.13 22.61 -26.84
C LEU A 335 -17.52 23.54 -27.90
N ALA A 336 -18.24 23.75 -29.03
CA ALA A 336 -17.78 24.65 -30.06
C ALA A 336 -17.74 26.09 -29.58
N GLU A 337 -18.75 26.57 -28.86
CA GLU A 337 -18.79 27.89 -28.22
C GLU A 337 -17.65 28.09 -27.22
N LEU A 338 -17.45 27.09 -26.36
CA LEU A 338 -16.39 27.10 -25.34
C LEU A 338 -14.99 27.17 -25.97
N LEU A 339 -14.74 26.46 -27.08
CA LEU A 339 -13.48 26.48 -27.81
C LEU A 339 -13.27 27.72 -28.66
N ALA A 340 -14.34 28.43 -29.06
CA ALA A 340 -14.29 29.68 -29.85
C ALA A 340 -14.05 30.94 -28.98
N GLY A 341 -14.42 30.90 -27.71
CA GLY A 341 -14.22 32.06 -26.80
C GLY A 341 -12.76 32.41 -26.56
N THR A 342 -12.48 33.56 -25.95
CA THR A 342 -11.13 34.08 -25.68
C THR A 342 -10.81 34.14 -24.17
N GLU A 343 -11.83 34.22 -23.34
CA GLU A 343 -11.69 34.43 -21.89
C GLU A 343 -11.31 33.14 -21.14
N THR A 344 -10.44 33.23 -20.13
CA THR A 344 -10.00 32.10 -19.31
C THR A 344 -11.05 31.60 -18.32
N LEU A 345 -12.01 32.46 -17.93
CA LEU A 345 -13.23 32.09 -17.21
C LEU A 345 -14.42 32.30 -18.11
N THR A 346 -15.28 31.32 -18.22
CA THR A 346 -16.47 31.36 -19.09
C THR A 346 -17.70 30.98 -18.27
N LEU A 347 -18.81 31.68 -18.41
CA LEU A 347 -20.07 31.33 -17.79
C LEU A 347 -20.77 30.24 -18.59
N LEU A 348 -20.81 29.02 -18.08
CA LEU A 348 -21.45 27.88 -18.72
C LEU A 348 -22.61 27.41 -17.86
N ARG A 349 -23.82 27.34 -18.41
CA ARG A 349 -25.03 26.94 -17.68
C ARG A 349 -25.20 27.66 -16.33
N GLY A 350 -24.82 28.96 -16.28
CA GLY A 350 -24.93 29.79 -15.08
C GLY A 350 -23.84 29.59 -14.01
N ARG A 351 -22.78 28.87 -14.34
CA ARG A 351 -21.61 28.65 -13.47
C ARG A 351 -20.33 29.12 -14.13
N TRP A 352 -19.40 29.66 -13.36
CA TRP A 352 -18.07 30.03 -13.83
C TRP A 352 -17.18 28.80 -13.93
N VAL A 353 -16.56 28.63 -15.10
CA VAL A 353 -15.70 27.51 -15.46
C VAL A 353 -14.37 28.05 -15.95
N GLU A 354 -13.26 27.54 -15.42
CA GLU A 354 -11.92 27.88 -15.92
C GLU A 354 -11.61 27.03 -17.15
N VAL A 355 -11.22 27.68 -18.25
CA VAL A 355 -10.98 27.02 -19.53
C VAL A 355 -9.61 27.41 -20.08
N ASP A 356 -8.70 26.41 -20.09
CA ASP A 356 -7.48 26.47 -20.90
C ASP A 356 -7.77 25.73 -22.21
N ARG A 357 -8.06 26.52 -23.24
CA ARG A 357 -8.51 26.01 -24.55
C ARG A 357 -7.44 25.23 -25.27
N ASP A 358 -6.21 25.61 -25.12
CA ASP A 358 -5.11 24.98 -25.85
C ASP A 358 -4.83 23.61 -25.24
N ARG A 359 -4.81 23.50 -23.93
CA ARG A 359 -4.70 22.22 -23.22
C ARG A 359 -5.91 21.33 -23.44
N LEU A 360 -7.12 21.89 -23.44
CA LEU A 360 -8.33 21.12 -23.73
C LEU A 360 -8.35 20.61 -25.19
N ARG A 361 -7.91 21.40 -26.15
CA ARG A 361 -7.77 20.98 -27.55
C ARG A 361 -6.73 19.88 -27.70
N GLU A 362 -5.59 20.03 -27.04
CA GLU A 362 -4.51 19.03 -27.04
C GLU A 362 -5.00 17.70 -26.45
N ALA A 363 -5.64 17.74 -25.26
CA ALA A 363 -6.22 16.57 -24.63
C ALA A 363 -7.29 15.90 -25.51
N LEU A 364 -8.21 16.69 -26.07
CA LEU A 364 -9.25 16.17 -26.94
C LEU A 364 -8.68 15.55 -28.23
N ALA A 365 -7.69 16.18 -28.84
CA ALA A 365 -7.03 15.66 -30.05
C ALA A 365 -6.29 14.35 -29.75
N HIS A 366 -5.59 14.26 -28.61
CA HIS A 366 -4.91 13.05 -28.14
C HIS A 366 -5.90 11.89 -27.98
N TRP A 367 -6.96 12.10 -27.21
CA TRP A 367 -7.93 11.03 -26.94
C TRP A 367 -8.76 10.64 -28.16
N LYS A 368 -9.12 11.58 -29.03
CA LYS A 368 -9.80 11.28 -30.30
C LYS A 368 -8.90 10.55 -31.30
N ARG A 369 -7.59 10.74 -31.24
CA ARG A 369 -6.65 9.93 -32.03
C ARG A 369 -6.67 8.49 -31.52
N LEU A 370 -6.55 8.28 -30.19
CA LEU A 370 -6.62 6.97 -29.58
C LEU A 370 -7.97 6.27 -29.83
N GLU A 371 -9.09 7.00 -29.80
CA GLU A 371 -10.42 6.47 -30.15
C GLU A 371 -10.46 5.93 -31.58
N ARG A 372 -9.84 6.61 -32.52
CA ARG A 372 -9.76 6.15 -33.94
C ARG A 372 -8.81 4.99 -34.13
N GLU A 373 -7.67 4.98 -33.42
CA GLU A 373 -6.70 3.89 -33.44
C GLU A 373 -7.26 2.60 -32.81
N HIS A 374 -8.19 2.74 -31.88
CA HIS A 374 -8.86 1.66 -31.17
C HIS A 374 -10.37 1.61 -31.46
N ALA A 375 -10.77 1.81 -32.71
CA ALA A 375 -12.19 1.83 -33.14
C ALA A 375 -12.91 0.49 -32.83
N ASP A 376 -12.21 -0.64 -32.84
CA ASP A 376 -12.72 -1.97 -32.45
C ASP A 376 -12.73 -2.21 -30.94
N GLY A 377 -12.28 -1.26 -30.13
CA GLY A 377 -12.13 -1.33 -28.66
C GLY A 377 -10.68 -1.37 -28.22
N ILE A 378 -10.47 -1.05 -26.94
CA ILE A 378 -9.15 -1.10 -26.29
C ILE A 378 -8.96 -2.43 -25.57
N ASP A 379 -7.76 -2.99 -25.64
CA ASP A 379 -7.36 -4.16 -24.88
C ASP A 379 -7.64 -3.97 -23.38
N PHE A 380 -8.21 -5.00 -22.73
CA PHE A 380 -8.62 -4.95 -21.32
C PHE A 380 -7.50 -4.48 -20.40
N VAL A 381 -6.28 -5.00 -20.60
CA VAL A 381 -5.11 -4.66 -19.78
C VAL A 381 -4.73 -3.20 -19.95
N LYS A 382 -4.74 -2.68 -21.19
CA LYS A 382 -4.51 -1.25 -21.46
C LYS A 382 -5.61 -0.38 -20.84
N GLY A 383 -6.87 -0.80 -20.98
CA GLY A 383 -8.01 -0.12 -20.37
C GLY A 383 -7.88 0.00 -18.86
N MET A 384 -7.51 -1.09 -18.19
CA MET A 384 -7.29 -1.09 -16.73
C MET A 384 -6.12 -0.20 -16.30
N ARG A 385 -5.04 -0.12 -17.08
CA ARG A 385 -3.93 0.80 -16.81
C ARG A 385 -4.37 2.26 -16.93
N LEU A 386 -5.09 2.60 -17.97
CA LEU A 386 -5.65 3.94 -18.16
C LEU A 386 -6.58 4.32 -17.01
N LEU A 387 -7.49 3.41 -16.63
CA LEU A 387 -8.42 3.63 -15.51
C LEU A 387 -7.70 3.85 -14.18
N ALA A 388 -6.61 3.14 -13.95
CA ALA A 388 -5.80 3.29 -12.74
C ALA A 388 -4.91 4.55 -12.77
N GLY A 389 -4.73 5.19 -13.92
CA GLY A 389 -3.75 6.25 -14.12
C GLY A 389 -2.30 5.76 -14.06
N ALA A 390 -2.07 4.48 -14.41
CA ALA A 390 -0.76 3.85 -14.32
C ALA A 390 -0.03 3.91 -15.66
N ASP A 391 0.86 4.89 -15.84
CA ASP A 391 1.72 4.99 -17.00
C ASP A 391 3.06 4.28 -16.76
N PHE A 392 3.31 3.19 -17.48
CA PHE A 392 4.57 2.45 -17.43
C PHE A 392 5.60 2.92 -18.49
N GLY A 393 5.26 3.94 -19.32
CA GLY A 393 6.20 4.59 -20.24
C GLY A 393 6.60 3.76 -21.48
N GLY A 394 5.78 2.85 -21.91
CA GLY A 394 6.04 1.97 -23.06
C GLY A 394 5.03 2.16 -24.18
N GLY A 395 4.98 3.34 -24.80
CA GLY A 395 4.10 3.52 -25.97
C GLY A 395 3.82 4.98 -26.26
N ASP A 396 3.51 5.28 -27.50
CA ASP A 396 3.25 6.55 -28.13
C ASP A 396 2.02 7.29 -27.54
N GLY A 397 2.09 7.77 -26.30
CA GLY A 397 1.00 8.45 -25.65
C GLY A 397 1.14 8.64 -24.14
N GLY A 398 2.28 9.20 -23.70
CA GLY A 398 2.43 9.59 -22.28
C GLY A 398 1.25 10.44 -21.82
N LEU A 399 0.58 10.01 -20.74
CA LEU A 399 -0.57 10.73 -20.17
C LEU A 399 -0.18 12.03 -19.47
N GLU A 400 1.11 12.23 -19.14
CA GLU A 400 1.58 13.37 -18.35
C GLU A 400 1.14 14.75 -18.86
N PRO A 401 1.18 15.06 -20.17
CA PRO A 401 0.77 16.40 -20.65
C PRO A 401 -0.73 16.65 -20.56
N VAL A 402 -1.56 15.60 -20.62
CA VAL A 402 -3.02 15.70 -20.72
C VAL A 402 -3.77 15.20 -19.48
N ALA A 403 -3.06 14.66 -18.48
CA ALA A 403 -3.65 14.04 -17.28
C ALA A 403 -4.52 15.01 -16.48
N GLU A 404 -4.11 16.27 -16.36
CA GLU A 404 -4.89 17.28 -15.63
C GLU A 404 -6.22 17.67 -16.32
N TRP A 405 -6.34 17.42 -17.63
CA TRP A 405 -7.50 17.77 -18.46
C TRP A 405 -8.26 16.55 -18.94
N SER A 406 -7.97 15.38 -18.36
CA SER A 406 -8.56 14.11 -18.75
C SER A 406 -9.02 13.34 -17.52
N GLN A 407 -10.18 12.70 -17.63
CA GLN A 407 -10.72 11.82 -16.61
C GLN A 407 -11.11 10.49 -17.25
N VAL A 408 -10.38 9.44 -16.91
CA VAL A 408 -10.72 8.10 -17.36
C VAL A 408 -11.66 7.46 -16.32
N THR A 409 -12.81 6.98 -16.78
CA THR A 409 -13.86 6.40 -15.94
C THR A 409 -14.27 5.03 -16.45
N ALA A 410 -14.68 4.15 -15.53
CA ALA A 410 -15.31 2.90 -15.91
C ALA A 410 -16.74 3.16 -16.40
N GLY A 411 -17.07 2.62 -17.55
CA GLY A 411 -18.41 2.60 -18.10
C GLY A 411 -19.33 1.66 -17.31
N GLY A 412 -20.58 1.54 -17.71
CA GLY A 412 -21.60 0.83 -16.94
C GLY A 412 -21.20 -0.59 -16.58
N TRP A 413 -20.95 -1.43 -17.58
CA TRP A 413 -20.58 -2.83 -17.33
C TRP A 413 -19.28 -3.00 -16.55
N LEU A 414 -18.23 -2.23 -16.90
CA LEU A 414 -16.95 -2.34 -16.21
C LEU A 414 -17.03 -1.86 -14.76
N ARG A 415 -17.79 -0.81 -14.50
CA ARG A 415 -18.06 -0.29 -13.14
C ARG A 415 -18.75 -1.34 -12.27
N ASP A 416 -19.80 -1.95 -12.80
CA ASP A 416 -20.55 -2.99 -12.11
C ASP A 416 -19.68 -4.23 -11.85
N THR A 417 -18.82 -4.57 -12.83
CA THR A 417 -17.85 -5.67 -12.70
C THR A 417 -16.81 -5.36 -11.62
N LEU A 418 -16.22 -4.17 -11.61
CA LEU A 418 -15.24 -3.75 -10.59
C LEU A 418 -15.89 -3.62 -9.21
N SER A 419 -17.13 -3.13 -9.13
CA SER A 419 -17.88 -3.07 -7.87
C SER A 419 -18.13 -4.46 -7.31
N ALA A 420 -18.50 -5.42 -8.17
CA ALA A 420 -18.68 -6.80 -7.76
C ALA A 420 -17.38 -7.52 -7.34
N LEU A 421 -16.23 -7.10 -7.85
CA LEU A 421 -14.94 -7.60 -7.38
C LEU A 421 -14.59 -7.06 -5.98
N ARG A 422 -15.07 -5.87 -5.63
CA ARG A 422 -14.89 -5.28 -4.31
C ARG A 422 -15.83 -5.87 -3.25
N ASP A 423 -17.06 -6.16 -3.65
CA ASP A 423 -18.07 -6.80 -2.79
C ASP A 423 -18.67 -8.04 -3.46
N PRO A 424 -18.04 -9.22 -3.30
CA PRO A 424 -18.50 -10.46 -3.92
C PRO A 424 -19.71 -11.10 -3.21
N GLN A 425 -20.21 -10.55 -2.08
CA GLN A 425 -21.21 -11.22 -1.24
C GLN A 425 -22.61 -11.27 -1.89
N GLY A 426 -22.94 -10.37 -2.78
CA GLY A 426 -24.29 -10.21 -3.34
C GLY A 426 -24.60 -10.92 -4.66
N ARG A 427 -23.68 -11.70 -5.27
CA ARG A 427 -23.88 -12.24 -6.63
C ARG A 427 -24.44 -13.67 -6.65
N PRO A 428 -25.51 -13.93 -7.44
CA PRO A 428 -26.02 -15.27 -7.69
C PRO A 428 -25.04 -16.08 -8.57
N GLY A 429 -25.03 -17.41 -8.40
CA GLY A 429 -24.33 -18.35 -9.27
C GLY A 429 -23.06 -18.99 -8.70
N CYS A 430 -22.66 -18.63 -7.47
CA CYS A 430 -21.67 -19.35 -6.68
C CYS A 430 -22.18 -19.56 -5.27
N GLU A 431 -22.37 -20.82 -4.89
CA GLU A 431 -22.76 -21.22 -3.53
C GLU A 431 -21.55 -21.91 -2.88
N PRO A 432 -20.67 -21.16 -2.19
CA PRO A 432 -19.51 -21.74 -1.52
C PRO A 432 -19.94 -22.80 -0.50
N GLY A 433 -19.13 -23.84 -0.36
CA GLY A 433 -19.30 -24.88 0.64
C GLY A 433 -20.34 -25.98 0.31
N LEU A 434 -21.13 -25.82 -0.77
CA LEU A 434 -22.26 -26.74 -1.07
C LEU A 434 -21.83 -28.22 -1.15
N ASP A 435 -20.70 -28.54 -1.80
CA ASP A 435 -20.21 -29.92 -1.93
C ASP A 435 -18.94 -30.18 -1.09
N LEU A 436 -18.54 -29.22 -0.27
CA LEU A 436 -17.34 -29.29 0.55
C LEU A 436 -17.64 -30.01 1.87
N ARG A 437 -16.81 -30.97 2.26
CA ARG A 437 -16.91 -31.62 3.57
C ARG A 437 -16.28 -30.78 4.69
N ALA A 438 -16.62 -29.50 4.73
CA ALA A 438 -16.24 -28.55 5.77
C ALA A 438 -17.17 -27.34 5.75
N THR A 439 -17.26 -26.63 6.89
CA THR A 439 -17.96 -25.33 6.96
C THR A 439 -16.95 -24.22 6.73
N LEU A 440 -17.20 -23.38 5.73
CA LEU A 440 -16.40 -22.21 5.47
C LEU A 440 -16.75 -21.07 6.45
N ARG A 441 -15.75 -20.29 6.83
CA ARG A 441 -15.99 -19.03 7.53
C ARG A 441 -16.49 -17.96 6.54
N PRO A 442 -17.24 -16.94 6.99
CA PRO A 442 -17.80 -15.92 6.09
C PRO A 442 -16.77 -15.28 5.15
N TYR A 443 -15.58 -14.98 5.65
CA TYR A 443 -14.51 -14.44 4.83
C TYR A 443 -13.99 -15.43 3.78
N GLN A 444 -13.98 -16.74 4.09
CA GLN A 444 -13.55 -17.79 3.14
C GLN A 444 -14.58 -17.91 2.01
N GLU A 445 -15.87 -17.87 2.35
CA GLU A 445 -16.94 -17.85 1.33
C GLU A 445 -16.80 -16.65 0.39
N ALA A 446 -16.59 -15.45 0.94
CA ALA A 446 -16.31 -14.26 0.15
C ALA A 446 -15.09 -14.45 -0.77
N GLY A 447 -14.04 -15.09 -0.26
CA GLY A 447 -12.84 -15.42 -1.04
C GLY A 447 -13.11 -16.39 -2.17
N VAL A 448 -13.91 -17.43 -1.94
CA VAL A 448 -14.31 -18.39 -3.00
C VAL A 448 -15.14 -17.71 -4.08
N ARG A 449 -16.12 -16.86 -3.70
CA ARG A 449 -16.94 -16.10 -4.66
C ARG A 449 -16.06 -15.18 -5.52
N TRP A 450 -15.09 -14.50 -4.92
CA TRP A 450 -14.15 -13.65 -5.61
C TRP A 450 -13.25 -14.43 -6.58
N LEU A 451 -12.66 -15.54 -6.16
CA LEU A 451 -11.86 -16.43 -7.01
C LEU A 451 -12.69 -17.01 -8.16
N TRP A 452 -13.90 -17.46 -7.87
CA TRP A 452 -14.81 -18.00 -8.87
C TRP A 452 -15.17 -16.94 -9.92
N PHE A 453 -15.47 -15.71 -9.48
CA PHE A 453 -15.83 -14.63 -10.37
C PHE A 453 -14.67 -14.26 -11.30
N LEU A 454 -13.47 -14.09 -10.78
CA LEU A 454 -12.28 -13.83 -11.60
C LEU A 454 -11.99 -14.97 -12.58
N SER A 455 -12.10 -16.22 -12.12
CA SER A 455 -11.91 -17.38 -13.00
C SER A 455 -12.94 -17.44 -14.13
N ARG A 456 -14.18 -17.06 -13.88
CA ARG A 456 -15.23 -16.97 -14.89
C ARG A 456 -14.98 -15.87 -15.93
N LEU A 457 -14.37 -14.79 -15.51
CA LEU A 457 -13.94 -13.70 -16.38
C LEU A 457 -12.63 -14.02 -17.15
N GLY A 458 -12.02 -15.19 -16.93
CA GLY A 458 -10.71 -15.53 -17.52
C GLY A 458 -9.57 -14.64 -17.00
N LEU A 459 -9.77 -14.02 -15.84
CA LEU A 459 -8.80 -13.15 -15.19
C LEU A 459 -8.02 -13.93 -14.12
N GLY A 460 -6.82 -13.47 -13.84
CA GLY A 460 -5.99 -14.06 -12.79
C GLY A 460 -6.26 -13.44 -11.41
N ALA A 461 -5.84 -14.15 -10.37
CA ALA A 461 -6.01 -13.76 -8.98
C ALA A 461 -4.78 -14.02 -8.14
N CYS A 462 -4.51 -13.14 -7.17
CA CYS A 462 -3.52 -13.35 -6.11
C CYS A 462 -4.23 -13.39 -4.76
N LEU A 463 -4.40 -14.57 -4.18
CA LEU A 463 -4.94 -14.73 -2.83
C LEU A 463 -3.79 -14.68 -1.84
N ALA A 464 -3.65 -13.52 -1.20
CA ALA A 464 -2.53 -13.16 -0.34
C ALA A 464 -2.89 -13.14 1.15
N ASP A 465 -3.91 -13.91 1.55
CA ASP A 465 -4.31 -14.09 2.95
C ASP A 465 -3.15 -14.57 3.82
N ASP A 466 -3.11 -14.16 5.07
CA ASP A 466 -2.14 -14.64 6.04
C ASP A 466 -2.14 -16.18 6.12
N MET A 467 -0.99 -16.74 6.52
CA MET A 467 -0.86 -18.18 6.72
C MET A 467 -1.87 -18.67 7.78
N GLY A 468 -2.58 -19.78 7.48
CA GLY A 468 -3.58 -20.39 8.34
C GLY A 468 -4.99 -19.80 8.20
N LEU A 469 -5.24 -18.84 7.33
CA LEU A 469 -6.59 -18.37 6.98
C LEU A 469 -7.34 -19.30 5.99
N GLY A 470 -6.80 -20.47 5.71
CA GLY A 470 -7.47 -21.49 4.90
C GLY A 470 -7.48 -21.21 3.39
N LYS A 471 -6.37 -20.75 2.83
CA LYS A 471 -6.22 -20.60 1.36
C LYS A 471 -6.49 -21.90 0.63
N THR A 472 -5.99 -23.03 1.14
CA THR A 472 -6.16 -24.36 0.54
C THR A 472 -7.64 -24.76 0.44
N VAL A 473 -8.40 -24.61 1.51
CA VAL A 473 -9.82 -24.98 1.52
C VAL A 473 -10.65 -24.10 0.58
N GLN A 474 -10.31 -22.81 0.44
CA GLN A 474 -10.94 -21.90 -0.52
C GLN A 474 -10.69 -22.37 -1.97
N VAL A 475 -9.47 -22.81 -2.30
CA VAL A 475 -9.16 -23.36 -3.63
C VAL A 475 -9.84 -24.69 -3.87
N ILE A 476 -9.91 -25.57 -2.88
CA ILE A 476 -10.61 -26.85 -2.99
C ILE A 476 -12.10 -26.61 -3.30
N ASP A 477 -12.74 -25.69 -2.59
CA ASP A 477 -14.15 -25.36 -2.87
C ASP A 477 -14.32 -24.70 -4.24
N LEU A 478 -13.40 -23.84 -4.66
CA LEU A 478 -13.41 -23.30 -6.03
C LEU A 478 -13.39 -24.44 -7.08
N LEU A 479 -12.53 -25.44 -6.92
CA LEU A 479 -12.47 -26.59 -7.84
C LEU A 479 -13.78 -27.35 -7.88
N LEU A 480 -14.46 -27.53 -6.73
CA LEU A 480 -15.81 -28.11 -6.67
C LEU A 480 -16.84 -27.24 -7.43
N ARG A 481 -16.82 -25.93 -7.24
CA ARG A 481 -17.72 -25.00 -7.95
C ARG A 481 -17.50 -25.01 -9.46
N LEU A 482 -16.24 -25.08 -9.88
CA LEU A 482 -15.91 -25.20 -11.29
C LEU A 482 -16.45 -26.52 -11.88
N ARG A 483 -16.29 -27.64 -11.20
CA ARG A 483 -16.83 -28.94 -11.61
C ARG A 483 -18.37 -28.93 -11.69
N ALA A 484 -19.04 -28.40 -10.66
CA ALA A 484 -20.52 -28.31 -10.63
C ALA A 484 -21.07 -27.43 -11.76
N GLY A 485 -20.43 -26.32 -12.08
CA GLY A 485 -20.78 -25.47 -13.22
C GLY A 485 -20.68 -26.20 -14.57
N ASP A 486 -19.75 -27.13 -14.71
CA ASP A 486 -19.61 -27.97 -15.92
C ASP A 486 -20.75 -28.97 -16.04
N ALA A 487 -21.15 -29.59 -14.93
CA ALA A 487 -22.27 -30.52 -14.91
C ALA A 487 -23.60 -29.82 -15.28
N ALA A 488 -23.83 -28.63 -14.71
CA ALA A 488 -25.02 -27.81 -15.01
C ALA A 488 -25.04 -27.38 -16.49
N ALA A 489 -23.92 -26.97 -17.06
CA ALA A 489 -23.81 -26.55 -18.45
C ALA A 489 -24.07 -27.71 -19.44
N LYS A 490 -23.65 -28.94 -19.08
CA LYS A 490 -23.98 -30.16 -19.86
C LYS A 490 -25.45 -30.49 -19.83
N LEU A 491 -26.13 -30.32 -18.69
CA LEU A 491 -27.56 -30.60 -18.52
C LEU A 491 -28.45 -29.59 -19.24
N ALA A 492 -28.02 -28.32 -19.30
CA ALA A 492 -28.79 -27.23 -19.91
C ALA A 492 -28.79 -27.21 -21.44
N GLY A 493 -28.11 -28.13 -22.13
CA GLY A 493 -28.10 -28.22 -23.60
C GLY A 493 -27.52 -26.98 -24.30
N GLY A 494 -26.85 -26.13 -23.57
CA GLY A 494 -26.42 -24.79 -23.98
C GLY A 494 -25.34 -24.79 -25.04
N GLY A 495 -25.71 -24.24 -26.18
CA GLY A 495 -25.08 -24.05 -27.43
C GLY A 495 -23.55 -23.91 -27.54
N LYS A 496 -23.06 -24.35 -28.70
CA LYS A 496 -21.79 -24.07 -29.40
C LYS A 496 -20.50 -23.72 -28.58
N ARG A 497 -20.33 -24.15 -27.33
CA ARG A 497 -19.00 -24.20 -26.69
C ARG A 497 -18.49 -25.63 -26.69
N ALA A 498 -17.34 -25.83 -27.27
CA ALA A 498 -16.54 -27.02 -27.47
C ALA A 498 -17.10 -28.36 -26.97
N THR A 499 -17.46 -29.27 -27.87
CA THR A 499 -17.96 -30.64 -27.65
C THR A 499 -16.93 -31.62 -27.09
N GLY A 500 -15.74 -31.13 -26.67
CA GLY A 500 -14.64 -31.93 -26.10
C GLY A 500 -14.61 -31.98 -24.57
N PRO A 501 -13.92 -32.96 -23.97
CA PRO A 501 -13.68 -32.98 -22.54
C PRO A 501 -12.92 -31.73 -22.13
N ARG A 502 -13.38 -31.06 -21.04
CA ARG A 502 -12.69 -29.86 -20.53
C ARG A 502 -11.35 -30.23 -19.93
N PRO A 503 -10.32 -29.38 -20.11
CA PRO A 503 -9.02 -29.62 -19.52
C PRO A 503 -9.09 -29.59 -17.99
N PRO A 504 -8.28 -30.43 -17.31
CA PRO A 504 -8.19 -30.42 -15.86
C PRO A 504 -7.53 -29.13 -15.33
N SER A 505 -7.65 -28.88 -14.02
CA SER A 505 -6.93 -27.84 -13.32
C SER A 505 -5.55 -28.34 -12.88
N LEU A 506 -4.52 -27.48 -12.88
CA LEU A 506 -3.16 -27.80 -12.44
C LEU A 506 -2.85 -27.08 -11.13
N LEU A 507 -2.44 -27.82 -10.12
CA LEU A 507 -1.91 -27.34 -8.85
C LEU A 507 -0.39 -27.54 -8.83
N VAL A 508 0.35 -26.44 -8.74
CA VAL A 508 1.82 -26.46 -8.62
C VAL A 508 2.21 -26.09 -7.19
N VAL A 509 2.78 -27.03 -6.47
CA VAL A 509 3.05 -26.90 -5.04
C VAL A 509 4.51 -27.18 -4.70
N PRO A 510 5.06 -26.68 -3.58
CA PRO A 510 6.32 -27.18 -3.05
C PRO A 510 6.27 -28.69 -2.78
N ALA A 511 7.37 -29.39 -2.96
CA ALA A 511 7.43 -30.84 -2.76
C ALA A 511 7.02 -31.26 -1.32
N SER A 512 7.26 -30.40 -0.34
CA SER A 512 6.84 -30.61 1.06
C SER A 512 5.33 -30.60 1.27
N LEU A 513 4.57 -29.98 0.35
CA LEU A 513 3.10 -29.81 0.47
C LEU A 513 2.29 -30.82 -0.33
N VAL A 514 2.91 -31.64 -1.17
CA VAL A 514 2.21 -32.64 -1.99
C VAL A 514 1.34 -33.57 -1.13
N GLY A 515 1.90 -34.11 -0.05
CA GLY A 515 1.16 -34.96 0.87
C GLY A 515 0.06 -34.23 1.64
N ASN A 516 0.26 -32.94 2.00
CA ASN A 516 -0.79 -32.12 2.61
C ASN A 516 -1.97 -31.92 1.67
N TRP A 517 -1.72 -31.53 0.43
CA TRP A 517 -2.79 -31.38 -0.56
C TRP A 517 -3.54 -32.69 -0.82
N LYS A 518 -2.84 -33.84 -0.81
CA LYS A 518 -3.47 -35.16 -0.93
C LYS A 518 -4.43 -35.42 0.23
N GLN A 519 -3.99 -35.15 1.45
CA GLN A 519 -4.81 -35.35 2.65
C GLN A 519 -6.01 -34.40 2.68
N GLU A 520 -5.81 -33.11 2.37
CA GLU A 520 -6.87 -32.11 2.36
C GLU A 520 -7.91 -32.37 1.25
N LEU A 521 -7.47 -32.75 0.03
CA LEU A 521 -8.40 -33.15 -1.03
C LEU A 521 -9.22 -34.38 -0.64
N ALA A 522 -8.58 -35.43 -0.09
CA ALA A 522 -9.27 -36.61 0.39
C ALA A 522 -10.25 -36.33 1.53
N ARG A 523 -9.92 -35.37 2.40
CA ARG A 523 -10.74 -35.01 3.56
C ARG A 523 -11.91 -34.13 3.16
N PHE A 524 -11.68 -33.07 2.39
CA PHE A 524 -12.68 -32.02 2.14
C PHE A 524 -13.43 -32.19 0.82
N ALA A 525 -12.85 -32.85 -0.16
CA ALA A 525 -13.43 -33.00 -1.50
C ALA A 525 -13.10 -34.36 -2.15
N PRO A 526 -13.46 -35.50 -1.52
CA PRO A 526 -13.13 -36.84 -2.02
C PRO A 526 -13.77 -37.17 -3.37
N GLN A 527 -14.74 -36.38 -3.83
CA GLN A 527 -15.37 -36.52 -5.13
C GLN A 527 -14.56 -35.91 -6.28
N LEU A 528 -13.51 -35.13 -6.00
CA LEU A 528 -12.59 -34.65 -7.02
C LEU A 528 -11.61 -35.75 -7.42
N ASP A 529 -11.53 -36.02 -8.73
CA ASP A 529 -10.55 -36.96 -9.27
C ASP A 529 -9.20 -36.27 -9.41
N ALA A 530 -8.30 -36.52 -8.45
CA ALA A 530 -7.00 -35.88 -8.35
C ALA A 530 -5.84 -36.81 -8.76
N LEU A 531 -5.05 -36.38 -9.75
CA LEU A 531 -3.84 -37.09 -10.19
C LEU A 531 -2.59 -36.42 -9.61
N PHE A 532 -1.77 -37.22 -8.89
CA PHE A 532 -0.53 -36.72 -8.28
C PHE A 532 0.68 -37.07 -9.13
N VAL A 533 1.31 -36.06 -9.73
CA VAL A 533 2.50 -36.20 -10.58
C VAL A 533 3.75 -35.95 -9.73
N HIS A 534 4.11 -36.92 -8.88
CA HIS A 534 5.30 -36.89 -8.03
C HIS A 534 5.74 -38.29 -7.64
N HIS A 535 7.04 -38.52 -7.54
CA HIS A 535 7.63 -39.87 -7.25
C HIS A 535 7.22 -40.45 -5.88
N SER A 536 6.81 -39.60 -4.91
CA SER A 536 6.33 -40.10 -3.63
C SER A 536 4.90 -40.64 -3.69
N GLU A 537 4.14 -40.34 -4.72
CA GLU A 537 2.70 -40.57 -4.80
C GLU A 537 2.30 -41.50 -5.98
N ALA A 538 3.15 -41.61 -7.00
CA ALA A 538 2.89 -42.40 -8.19
C ALA A 538 4.12 -43.26 -8.56
N PRO A 539 3.92 -44.50 -9.01
CA PRO A 539 4.99 -45.38 -9.53
C PRO A 539 5.64 -44.77 -10.77
N ALA A 540 6.92 -45.08 -10.99
CA ALA A 540 7.68 -44.56 -12.13
C ALA A 540 7.02 -44.90 -13.49
N GLU A 541 6.50 -46.11 -13.64
CA GLU A 541 5.79 -46.60 -14.85
C GLU A 541 4.51 -45.76 -15.15
N ALA A 542 3.77 -45.36 -14.13
CA ALA A 542 2.59 -44.48 -14.29
C ALA A 542 3.00 -43.08 -14.76
N LEU A 543 4.09 -42.53 -14.23
CA LEU A 543 4.63 -41.24 -14.67
C LEU A 543 5.20 -41.28 -16.09
N GLU A 544 5.76 -42.41 -16.50
CA GLU A 544 6.22 -42.61 -17.88
C GLU A 544 5.05 -42.72 -18.86
N ARG A 545 3.98 -43.45 -18.53
CA ARG A 545 2.75 -43.52 -19.35
C ARG A 545 2.15 -42.14 -19.53
N LEU A 546 2.01 -41.42 -18.45
CA LEU A 546 1.52 -40.03 -18.46
C LEU A 546 2.38 -39.11 -19.34
N ALA A 547 3.69 -39.31 -19.37
CA ALA A 547 4.58 -38.53 -20.21
C ALA A 547 4.45 -38.89 -21.72
N ARG A 548 4.10 -40.12 -22.04
CA ARG A 548 3.91 -40.59 -23.42
C ARG A 548 2.56 -40.20 -23.98
N GLU A 549 1.50 -40.36 -23.21
CA GLU A 549 0.11 -40.13 -23.64
C GLU A 549 -0.67 -39.23 -22.69
N PRO A 550 -0.24 -37.95 -22.48
CA PRO A 550 -0.84 -37.10 -21.49
C PRO A 550 -2.33 -36.82 -21.74
N ALA A 551 -2.75 -36.72 -22.99
CA ALA A 551 -4.16 -36.46 -23.33
C ALA A 551 -5.10 -37.58 -22.89
N HIS A 552 -4.65 -38.84 -22.98
CA HIS A 552 -5.42 -40.00 -22.54
C HIS A 552 -5.48 -40.11 -21.02
N GLU A 553 -4.36 -39.96 -20.34
CA GLU A 553 -4.25 -40.10 -18.88
C GLU A 553 -4.90 -38.94 -18.11
N LEU A 554 -5.02 -37.79 -18.76
CA LEU A 554 -5.68 -36.59 -18.20
C LEU A 554 -7.19 -36.54 -18.46
N ALA A 555 -7.69 -37.40 -19.37
CA ALA A 555 -9.11 -37.38 -19.72
C ALA A 555 -9.97 -37.73 -18.51
N GLY A 556 -10.93 -36.86 -18.19
CA GLY A 556 -11.84 -37.05 -17.08
C GLY A 556 -11.28 -36.68 -15.71
N ARG A 557 -10.03 -36.29 -15.58
CA ARG A 557 -9.46 -35.79 -14.33
C ARG A 557 -9.95 -34.38 -14.02
N ASP A 558 -10.19 -34.09 -12.76
CA ASP A 558 -10.58 -32.77 -12.29
C ASP A 558 -9.34 -31.92 -11.98
N VAL A 559 -8.33 -32.55 -11.36
CA VAL A 559 -7.15 -31.83 -10.84
C VAL A 559 -5.87 -32.65 -11.02
N VAL A 560 -4.79 -31.98 -11.38
CA VAL A 560 -3.44 -32.54 -11.43
C VAL A 560 -2.57 -31.79 -10.44
N VAL A 561 -1.93 -32.50 -9.51
CA VAL A 561 -1.04 -31.91 -8.51
C VAL A 561 0.40 -32.26 -8.85
N THR A 562 1.27 -31.26 -8.96
CA THR A 562 2.71 -31.44 -9.27
C THR A 562 3.57 -30.42 -8.53
N THR A 563 4.88 -30.49 -8.69
CA THR A 563 5.82 -29.60 -8.05
C THR A 563 6.48 -28.62 -9.02
N TYR A 564 6.96 -27.50 -8.52
CA TYR A 564 7.72 -26.51 -9.28
C TYR A 564 8.91 -27.12 -10.03
N ALA A 565 9.59 -28.10 -9.41
CA ALA A 565 10.72 -28.79 -10.01
C ALA A 565 10.30 -29.65 -11.21
N LEU A 566 9.15 -30.31 -11.14
CA LEU A 566 8.63 -31.15 -12.20
C LEU A 566 8.04 -30.35 -13.36
N VAL A 567 7.41 -29.23 -13.11
CA VAL A 567 6.99 -28.28 -14.17
C VAL A 567 8.17 -27.87 -15.03
N LYS A 568 9.35 -27.65 -14.43
CA LYS A 568 10.58 -27.34 -15.15
C LYS A 568 11.11 -28.55 -15.97
N LYS A 569 10.92 -29.77 -15.44
CA LYS A 569 11.53 -31.00 -16.01
C LYS A 569 10.66 -31.67 -17.08
N LEU A 570 9.34 -31.54 -16.98
CA LEU A 570 8.37 -32.26 -17.78
C LEU A 570 7.73 -31.34 -18.83
N ASP A 571 8.27 -31.30 -20.03
CA ASP A 571 7.82 -30.40 -21.12
C ASP A 571 6.36 -30.59 -21.54
N TRP A 572 5.80 -31.79 -21.36
CA TRP A 572 4.40 -32.04 -21.69
C TRP A 572 3.43 -31.20 -20.88
N ILE A 573 3.76 -30.86 -19.61
CA ILE A 573 2.93 -30.03 -18.75
C ILE A 573 2.72 -28.63 -19.33
N ALA A 574 3.75 -28.06 -19.95
CA ALA A 574 3.66 -26.74 -20.59
C ALA A 574 2.88 -26.76 -21.91
N LYS A 575 2.80 -27.93 -22.58
CA LYS A 575 2.08 -28.09 -23.86
C LYS A 575 0.59 -28.31 -23.68
N GLN A 576 0.16 -28.83 -22.53
CA GLN A 576 -1.26 -29.09 -22.24
C GLN A 576 -2.02 -27.79 -21.97
N PRO A 577 -3.26 -27.66 -22.47
CA PRO A 577 -4.17 -26.62 -21.99
C PRO A 577 -4.67 -26.98 -20.59
N TRP A 578 -4.66 -26.01 -19.69
CA TRP A 578 -5.20 -26.13 -18.34
C TRP A 578 -6.39 -25.20 -18.18
N ARG A 579 -7.43 -25.66 -17.50
CA ARG A 579 -8.58 -24.82 -17.14
C ARG A 579 -8.15 -23.73 -16.15
N LEU A 580 -7.46 -24.15 -15.10
CA LEU A 580 -6.96 -23.30 -14.03
C LEU A 580 -5.55 -23.74 -13.66
N VAL A 581 -4.64 -22.80 -13.51
CA VAL A 581 -3.34 -23.07 -12.90
C VAL A 581 -3.27 -22.36 -11.55
N VAL A 582 -3.09 -23.12 -10.49
CA VAL A 582 -2.91 -22.60 -9.12
C VAL A 582 -1.48 -22.84 -8.67
N LEU A 583 -0.82 -21.81 -8.22
CA LEU A 583 0.49 -21.87 -7.57
C LEU A 583 0.32 -21.74 -6.06
N ASP A 584 0.73 -22.75 -5.31
CA ASP A 584 0.81 -22.62 -3.87
C ASP A 584 2.23 -22.19 -3.47
N GLU A 585 2.34 -21.38 -2.42
CA GLU A 585 3.57 -20.71 -2.01
C GLU A 585 4.25 -20.01 -3.19
N ALA A 586 3.49 -19.13 -3.85
CA ALA A 586 3.89 -18.48 -5.10
C ALA A 586 5.15 -17.59 -4.98
N GLN A 587 5.67 -17.35 -3.76
CA GLN A 587 7.01 -16.79 -3.59
C GLN A 587 8.10 -17.61 -4.29
N ALA A 588 7.83 -18.87 -4.66
CA ALA A 588 8.72 -19.69 -5.46
C ALA A 588 9.03 -19.11 -6.86
N ILE A 589 8.20 -18.20 -7.37
CA ILE A 589 8.36 -17.53 -8.67
C ILE A 589 8.73 -16.04 -8.59
N LYS A 590 9.16 -15.52 -7.44
CA LYS A 590 9.57 -14.11 -7.27
C LYS A 590 10.67 -13.69 -8.22
N ASN A 591 11.68 -14.53 -8.36
CA ASN A 591 12.79 -14.23 -9.25
C ASN A 591 12.39 -14.50 -10.70
N ALA A 592 12.02 -13.46 -11.42
CA ALA A 592 11.60 -13.51 -12.82
C ALA A 592 12.65 -14.12 -13.77
N SER A 593 13.94 -14.01 -13.45
CA SER A 593 15.03 -14.54 -14.29
C SER A 593 15.26 -16.04 -14.12
N SER A 594 14.73 -16.65 -13.05
CA SER A 594 14.95 -18.06 -12.76
C SER A 594 14.32 -18.97 -13.83
N VAL A 595 14.99 -20.09 -14.10
CA VAL A 595 14.49 -21.10 -15.07
C VAL A 595 13.14 -21.65 -14.61
N GLN A 596 12.94 -21.81 -13.32
CA GLN A 596 11.69 -22.25 -12.72
C GLN A 596 10.54 -21.29 -13.01
N THR A 597 10.75 -20.01 -12.77
CA THR A 597 9.75 -18.97 -13.04
C THR A 597 9.36 -18.93 -14.51
N LYS A 598 10.35 -18.99 -15.40
CA LYS A 598 10.11 -19.01 -16.84
C LYS A 598 9.31 -20.25 -17.28
N ALA A 599 9.58 -21.41 -16.69
CA ALA A 599 8.82 -22.64 -16.99
C ALA A 599 7.35 -22.52 -16.55
N VAL A 600 7.11 -22.01 -15.35
CA VAL A 600 5.75 -21.81 -14.80
C VAL A 600 4.96 -20.79 -15.62
N LYS A 601 5.57 -19.67 -16.02
CA LYS A 601 4.91 -18.64 -16.84
C LYS A 601 4.53 -19.10 -18.25
N ARG A 602 5.14 -20.17 -18.77
CA ARG A 602 4.80 -20.78 -20.07
C ARG A 602 3.56 -21.67 -20.05
N LEU A 603 3.04 -21.99 -18.87
CA LEU A 603 1.83 -22.81 -18.74
C LEU A 603 0.65 -22.11 -19.43
N ARG A 604 -0.13 -22.88 -20.21
CA ARG A 604 -1.33 -22.38 -20.90
C ARG A 604 -2.54 -22.63 -20.02
N ALA A 605 -3.23 -21.58 -19.58
CA ALA A 605 -4.40 -21.68 -18.72
C ALA A 605 -5.46 -20.64 -19.08
N GLU A 606 -6.74 -20.97 -18.89
CA GLU A 606 -7.86 -20.03 -19.02
C GLU A 606 -7.83 -19.00 -17.90
N SER A 607 -7.44 -19.41 -16.67
CA SER A 607 -7.25 -18.54 -15.51
C SER A 607 -6.06 -18.98 -14.66
N ARG A 608 -5.49 -18.08 -13.88
CA ARG A 608 -4.28 -18.32 -13.08
C ARG A 608 -4.45 -17.74 -11.67
N ILE A 609 -4.14 -18.55 -10.67
CA ILE A 609 -4.24 -18.15 -9.26
C ILE A 609 -2.89 -18.33 -8.59
N ALA A 610 -2.43 -17.31 -7.87
CA ALA A 610 -1.27 -17.37 -6.99
C ALA A 610 -1.72 -17.33 -5.54
N LEU A 611 -1.27 -18.31 -4.73
CA LEU A 611 -1.48 -18.33 -3.28
C LEU A 611 -0.16 -17.97 -2.60
N THR A 612 -0.17 -16.97 -1.73
CA THR A 612 1.01 -16.56 -0.96
C THR A 612 0.59 -15.91 0.35
N GLY A 613 1.39 -16.02 1.40
CA GLY A 613 1.22 -15.22 2.62
C GLY A 613 1.97 -13.88 2.55
N THR A 614 2.88 -13.73 1.57
CA THR A 614 3.78 -12.57 1.44
C THR A 614 3.90 -12.16 -0.02
N PRO A 615 2.96 -11.35 -0.57
CA PRO A 615 2.98 -10.95 -1.99
C PRO A 615 4.21 -10.09 -2.34
N VAL A 616 4.70 -9.30 -1.38
CA VAL A 616 5.97 -8.57 -1.47
C VAL A 616 6.80 -8.91 -0.25
N GLU A 617 7.99 -9.46 -0.44
CA GLU A 617 8.88 -9.83 0.66
C GLU A 617 10.10 -8.91 0.73
N ASN A 618 10.78 -8.69 -0.40
CA ASN A 618 12.03 -7.96 -0.42
C ASN A 618 12.00 -6.71 -1.29
N GLN A 619 11.28 -6.74 -2.41
CA GLN A 619 11.26 -5.66 -3.39
C GLN A 619 10.00 -5.68 -4.26
N LEU A 620 9.62 -4.54 -4.81
CA LEU A 620 8.46 -4.42 -5.72
C LEU A 620 8.59 -5.28 -7.00
N GLY A 621 9.80 -5.67 -7.37
CA GLY A 621 10.03 -6.64 -8.46
C GLY A 621 9.40 -8.02 -8.21
N ASP A 622 9.23 -8.40 -6.93
CA ASP A 622 8.56 -9.64 -6.54
C ASP A 622 7.08 -9.59 -6.95
N LEU A 623 6.43 -8.44 -6.71
CA LEU A 623 5.06 -8.16 -7.10
C LEU A 623 4.88 -8.25 -8.62
N TRP A 624 5.81 -7.63 -9.38
CA TRP A 624 5.77 -7.72 -10.84
C TRP A 624 5.79 -9.18 -11.31
N SER A 625 6.65 -10.01 -10.75
CA SER A 625 6.76 -11.40 -11.17
C SER A 625 5.51 -12.23 -10.90
N LEU A 626 4.83 -11.96 -9.77
CA LEU A 626 3.54 -12.57 -9.43
C LEU A 626 2.45 -12.13 -10.40
N PHE A 627 2.32 -10.84 -10.65
CA PHE A 627 1.29 -10.31 -11.53
C PHE A 627 1.52 -10.64 -13.00
N ASP A 628 2.77 -10.78 -13.44
CA ASP A 628 3.11 -11.26 -14.78
C ASP A 628 2.71 -12.75 -14.98
N PHE A 629 2.60 -13.50 -13.88
CA PHE A 629 1.99 -14.83 -13.92
C PHE A 629 0.45 -14.74 -13.87
N CYS A 630 -0.15 -14.04 -12.92
CA CYS A 630 -1.61 -13.97 -12.73
C CYS A 630 -2.30 -13.27 -13.91
N CYS A 631 -1.85 -12.06 -14.23
CA CYS A 631 -2.43 -11.15 -15.23
C CYS A 631 -1.31 -10.68 -16.16
N PRO A 632 -0.89 -11.50 -17.14
CA PRO A 632 0.21 -11.16 -18.04
C PRO A 632 0.00 -9.80 -18.69
N GLY A 633 1.03 -8.98 -18.68
CA GLY A 633 0.97 -7.65 -19.25
C GLY A 633 0.39 -6.55 -18.33
N LEU A 634 -0.36 -6.85 -17.28
CA LEU A 634 -1.01 -5.83 -16.41
C LEU A 634 -0.03 -4.80 -15.84
N LEU A 635 1.15 -5.22 -15.44
CA LEU A 635 2.21 -4.33 -14.92
C LEU A 635 3.30 -4.00 -15.95
N GLY A 636 3.02 -4.18 -17.23
CA GLY A 636 3.99 -3.95 -18.29
C GLY A 636 5.13 -4.98 -18.33
N SER A 637 6.12 -4.74 -19.17
CA SER A 637 7.35 -5.50 -19.19
C SER A 637 8.19 -5.26 -17.92
N ALA A 638 9.12 -6.17 -17.62
CA ALA A 638 10.04 -6.00 -16.49
C ALA A 638 10.88 -4.70 -16.57
N GLY A 639 11.16 -4.22 -17.78
CA GLY A 639 11.88 -2.98 -18.02
C GLY A 639 11.04 -1.76 -17.69
N GLU A 640 9.83 -1.71 -18.21
CA GLU A 640 8.86 -0.64 -17.98
C GLU A 640 8.51 -0.52 -16.49
N PHE A 641 8.23 -1.64 -15.83
CA PHE A 641 7.94 -1.64 -14.40
C PHE A 641 9.12 -1.13 -13.55
N ARG A 642 10.35 -1.53 -13.86
CA ARG A 642 11.55 -0.99 -13.17
C ARG A 642 11.71 0.50 -13.41
N GLY A 643 11.45 0.97 -14.63
CA GLY A 643 11.45 2.40 -14.96
C GLY A 643 10.40 3.16 -14.16
N PHE A 644 9.18 2.63 -14.07
CA PHE A 644 8.09 3.17 -13.27
C PHE A 644 8.47 3.27 -11.78
N VAL A 645 8.92 2.19 -11.16
CA VAL A 645 9.36 2.19 -9.75
C VAL A 645 10.50 3.19 -9.51
N LYS A 646 11.44 3.33 -10.46
CA LYS A 646 12.54 4.30 -10.34
C LYS A 646 12.05 5.75 -10.44
N ARG A 647 11.04 6.04 -11.24
CA ARG A 647 10.39 7.37 -11.30
C ARG A 647 9.71 7.69 -9.98
N LEU A 648 8.93 6.77 -9.44
CA LEU A 648 8.27 6.93 -8.15
C LEU A 648 9.25 7.20 -6.99
N GLY A 649 10.40 6.54 -6.98
CA GLY A 649 11.44 6.77 -5.97
C GLY A 649 12.18 8.10 -6.11
N LYS A 650 12.05 8.81 -7.25
CA LYS A 650 12.63 10.14 -7.47
C LYS A 650 11.65 11.28 -7.22
N ALA A 651 10.36 11.04 -7.44
CA ALA A 651 9.32 12.01 -7.15
C ALA A 651 9.04 11.97 -5.64
N ALA A 652 9.20 13.09 -4.97
CA ALA A 652 8.73 13.28 -3.59
C ALA A 652 7.19 13.37 -3.54
N ASP A 653 6.50 12.63 -4.41
CA ASP A 653 5.05 12.64 -4.57
C ASP A 653 4.43 11.56 -3.67
N PRO A 654 3.70 11.93 -2.63
CA PRO A 654 2.99 10.97 -1.77
C PRO A 654 1.97 10.12 -2.53
N GLU A 655 1.43 10.62 -3.64
CA GLU A 655 0.45 9.91 -4.48
C GLU A 655 1.07 8.91 -5.46
N GLY A 656 2.39 8.87 -5.60
CA GLY A 656 3.09 8.12 -6.64
C GLY A 656 2.74 6.63 -6.74
N PHE A 657 2.41 5.95 -5.63
CA PHE A 657 2.00 4.54 -5.63
C PHE A 657 0.49 4.32 -5.76
N GLY A 658 -0.32 5.37 -5.72
CA GLY A 658 -1.78 5.29 -5.86
C GLY A 658 -2.22 4.57 -7.14
N PRO A 659 -1.69 4.92 -8.33
CA PRO A 659 -2.01 4.24 -9.57
C PRO A 659 -1.72 2.74 -9.56
N LEU A 660 -0.57 2.32 -9.00
CA LEU A 660 -0.21 0.91 -8.89
C LEU A 660 -1.19 0.16 -7.99
N ARG A 661 -1.56 0.73 -6.85
CA ARG A 661 -2.53 0.11 -5.92
C ARG A 661 -3.89 -0.03 -6.57
N ARG A 662 -4.42 1.03 -7.18
CA ARG A 662 -5.70 0.98 -7.91
C ARG A 662 -5.69 -0.10 -9.00
N LEU A 663 -4.56 -0.26 -9.70
CA LEU A 663 -4.42 -1.24 -10.76
C LEU A 663 -4.46 -2.69 -10.27
N ILE A 664 -3.78 -2.99 -9.15
CA ILE A 664 -3.66 -4.37 -8.65
C ILE A 664 -4.81 -4.77 -7.72
N GLN A 665 -5.47 -3.79 -7.07
CA GLN A 665 -6.52 -4.03 -6.06
C GLN A 665 -7.61 -5.02 -6.50
N PRO A 666 -8.16 -4.99 -7.73
CA PRO A 666 -9.19 -5.94 -8.15
C PRO A 666 -8.72 -7.39 -8.18
N TYR A 667 -7.42 -7.63 -8.31
CA TYR A 667 -6.80 -8.94 -8.52
C TYR A 667 -6.03 -9.46 -7.31
N LEU A 668 -5.99 -8.68 -6.22
CA LEU A 668 -5.28 -9.00 -4.99
C LEU A 668 -6.24 -9.00 -3.81
N LEU A 669 -6.41 -10.15 -3.17
CA LEU A 669 -7.17 -10.25 -1.92
C LEU A 669 -6.20 -10.60 -0.78
N ARG A 670 -6.11 -9.72 0.22
CA ARG A 670 -5.27 -9.91 1.40
C ARG A 670 -6.06 -9.62 2.67
N ARG A 671 -6.10 -10.60 3.55
CA ARG A 671 -6.71 -10.50 4.89
C ARG A 671 -5.68 -10.88 5.93
N LEU A 672 -5.74 -10.20 7.06
CA LEU A 672 -4.78 -10.35 8.16
C LEU A 672 -5.43 -11.11 9.33
N LYS A 673 -4.68 -11.97 9.98
CA LYS A 673 -5.13 -12.67 11.20
C LYS A 673 -5.36 -11.73 12.38
N THR A 674 -4.70 -10.57 12.36
CA THR A 674 -4.82 -9.55 13.40
C THR A 674 -6.08 -8.72 13.30
N ASP A 675 -6.84 -8.85 12.20
CA ASP A 675 -8.11 -8.14 12.01
C ASP A 675 -9.24 -8.89 12.74
N PRO A 676 -9.79 -8.33 13.82
CA PRO A 676 -10.89 -8.96 14.56
C PRO A 676 -12.16 -9.16 13.74
N ALA A 677 -12.36 -8.36 12.68
CA ALA A 677 -13.49 -8.53 11.77
C ALA A 677 -13.36 -9.80 10.91
N ILE A 678 -12.16 -10.30 10.70
CA ILE A 678 -11.88 -11.51 9.91
C ILE A 678 -11.86 -12.74 10.82
N VAL A 679 -11.17 -12.68 11.96
CA VAL A 679 -11.01 -13.82 12.88
C VAL A 679 -11.21 -13.35 14.33
N PRO A 680 -12.48 -13.23 14.77
CA PRO A 680 -12.80 -12.78 16.13
C PRO A 680 -12.32 -13.73 17.23
N ASP A 681 -12.10 -14.99 16.91
CA ASP A 681 -11.83 -16.07 17.90
C ASP A 681 -10.33 -16.24 18.20
N LEU A 682 -9.44 -15.54 17.50
CA LEU A 682 -8.01 -15.66 17.77
C LEU A 682 -7.61 -14.83 18.99
N PRO A 683 -6.89 -15.41 19.96
CA PRO A 683 -6.34 -14.65 21.07
C PRO A 683 -5.29 -13.67 20.57
N ALA A 684 -5.09 -12.59 21.31
CA ALA A 684 -4.07 -11.61 20.99
C ALA A 684 -2.68 -12.28 20.96
N LYS A 685 -1.90 -11.98 19.92
CA LYS A 685 -0.51 -12.47 19.83
C LYS A 685 0.34 -11.79 20.90
N THR A 686 0.95 -12.57 21.77
CA THR A 686 1.97 -12.09 22.70
C THR A 686 3.36 -12.32 22.10
N GLU A 687 4.13 -11.28 21.94
CA GLU A 687 5.50 -11.33 21.43
C GLU A 687 6.44 -10.68 22.44
N MET A 688 7.47 -11.41 22.86
CA MET A 688 8.47 -10.93 23.80
C MET A 688 9.84 -10.99 23.16
N ARG A 689 10.51 -9.86 23.12
CA ARG A 689 11.92 -9.77 22.72
C ARG A 689 12.79 -9.85 23.97
N THR A 690 13.77 -10.74 23.93
CA THR A 690 14.75 -10.88 25.01
C THR A 690 16.15 -10.67 24.46
N ASP A 691 16.90 -9.75 25.04
CA ASP A 691 18.30 -9.50 24.71
C ASP A 691 19.19 -10.34 25.66
N CYS A 692 20.12 -11.10 25.07
CA CYS A 692 21.02 -11.97 25.79
C CYS A 692 22.44 -11.44 25.72
N GLY A 693 23.12 -11.26 26.86
CA GLY A 693 24.53 -10.92 26.94
C GLY A 693 25.41 -12.04 26.39
N LEU A 694 26.62 -11.67 25.96
CA LEU A 694 27.63 -12.66 25.56
C LEU A 694 28.38 -13.18 26.80
N SER A 695 28.67 -14.48 26.85
CA SER A 695 29.62 -15.02 27.81
C SER A 695 31.02 -14.50 27.56
N ARG A 696 31.93 -14.59 28.54
CA ARG A 696 33.32 -14.15 28.38
C ARG A 696 33.98 -14.82 27.16
N LYS A 697 33.72 -16.12 26.98
CA LYS A 697 34.25 -16.91 25.85
C LYS A 697 33.66 -16.44 24.51
N GLN A 698 32.33 -16.14 24.44
CA GLN A 698 31.71 -15.59 23.27
C GLN A 698 32.27 -14.21 22.94
N ALA A 699 32.42 -13.33 23.92
CA ALA A 699 32.96 -11.97 23.70
C ALA A 699 34.40 -11.99 23.15
N ALA A 700 35.26 -12.88 23.68
CA ALA A 700 36.62 -13.03 23.17
C ALA A 700 36.65 -13.53 21.70
N LEU A 701 35.88 -14.55 21.38
CA LEU A 701 35.78 -15.09 20.02
C LEU A 701 35.14 -14.07 19.04
N TYR A 702 34.17 -13.31 19.50
CA TYR A 702 33.52 -12.27 18.72
C TYR A 702 34.52 -11.16 18.35
N GLN A 703 35.27 -10.67 19.37
CA GLN A 703 36.28 -9.65 19.13
C GLN A 703 37.36 -10.14 18.17
N GLN A 704 37.87 -11.36 18.33
CA GLN A 704 38.82 -11.98 17.43
C GLN A 704 38.30 -12.01 15.98
N ALA A 705 37.04 -12.42 15.79
CA ALA A 705 36.44 -12.48 14.44
C ALA A 705 36.27 -11.08 13.80
N VAL A 706 36.00 -10.05 14.61
CA VAL A 706 35.92 -8.65 14.15
C VAL A 706 37.32 -8.13 13.78
N ASP A 707 38.35 -8.42 14.58
CA ASP A 707 39.71 -8.01 14.29
C ASP A 707 40.26 -8.70 13.03
N ASP A 708 39.92 -10.00 12.84
CA ASP A 708 40.25 -10.74 11.63
C ASP A 708 39.61 -10.12 10.40
N LEU A 709 38.34 -9.74 10.48
CA LEU A 709 37.66 -9.03 9.42
C LEU A 709 38.32 -7.71 9.08
N GLY A 710 38.66 -6.92 10.11
CA GLY A 710 39.36 -5.65 9.95
C GLY A 710 40.70 -5.81 9.23
N ARG A 711 41.47 -6.87 9.56
CA ARG A 711 42.72 -7.19 8.86
C ARG A 711 42.51 -7.58 7.41
N GLN A 712 41.55 -8.47 7.13
CA GLN A 712 41.25 -8.91 5.77
C GLN A 712 40.74 -7.75 4.87
N LEU A 713 39.93 -6.85 5.40
CA LEU A 713 39.42 -5.68 4.66
C LEU A 713 40.57 -4.69 4.35
N ARG A 714 41.50 -4.47 5.28
CA ARG A 714 42.69 -3.63 5.05
C ARG A 714 43.60 -4.22 3.96
N THR A 715 43.86 -5.52 4.01
CA THR A 715 44.69 -6.20 2.99
C THR A 715 44.05 -6.09 1.58
N ILE A 716 42.74 -6.15 1.48
CA ILE A 716 42.03 -5.96 0.21
C ILE A 716 42.16 -4.51 -0.27
N GLN A 717 42.10 -3.54 0.62
CA GLN A 717 42.18 -2.13 0.30
C GLN A 717 43.59 -1.75 -0.16
N GLU A 718 44.64 -2.30 0.49
CA GLU A 718 46.05 -2.11 0.18
C GLU A 718 46.45 -2.76 -1.14
N SER A 719 45.81 -3.89 -1.53
CA SER A 719 46.10 -4.59 -2.79
C SER A 719 45.42 -3.96 -4.04
N GLY A 720 44.96 -2.69 -3.97
CA GLY A 720 44.44 -1.94 -5.13
C GLY A 720 43.12 -2.46 -5.67
N GLY A 721 42.35 -3.21 -4.87
CA GLY A 721 41.26 -4.04 -5.32
C GLY A 721 39.92 -3.38 -5.46
N GLY A 722 39.56 -3.17 -6.70
CA GLY A 722 38.19 -2.88 -7.12
C GLY A 722 37.25 -4.09 -7.10
N ASN A 723 37.42 -5.09 -6.24
CA ASN A 723 36.60 -6.31 -6.24
C ASN A 723 35.55 -6.26 -5.13
N ASP A 724 34.51 -5.45 -5.36
CA ASP A 724 33.35 -5.27 -4.45
C ASP A 724 32.68 -6.61 -4.08
N ILE A 725 32.70 -7.60 -4.99
CA ILE A 725 32.14 -8.93 -4.78
C ILE A 725 32.93 -9.71 -3.70
N ARG A 726 34.26 -9.66 -3.74
CA ARG A 726 35.13 -10.36 -2.76
C ARG A 726 34.97 -9.74 -1.37
N ARG A 727 34.89 -8.40 -1.29
CA ARG A 727 34.65 -7.66 -0.05
C ARG A 727 33.31 -8.04 0.57
N ARG A 728 32.23 -8.03 -0.23
CA ARG A 728 30.89 -8.46 0.22
C ARG A 728 30.87 -9.92 0.68
N GLY A 729 31.55 -10.81 -0.03
CA GLY A 729 31.67 -12.22 0.35
C GLY A 729 32.31 -12.42 1.72
N ILE A 730 33.40 -11.70 2.03
CA ILE A 730 34.10 -11.77 3.31
C ILE A 730 33.24 -11.20 4.44
N VAL A 731 32.58 -10.06 4.23
CA VAL A 731 31.67 -9.48 5.22
C VAL A 731 30.53 -10.45 5.52
N LEU A 732 29.90 -11.03 4.49
CA LEU A 732 28.81 -12.00 4.67
C LEU A 732 29.27 -13.26 5.43
N ALA A 733 30.44 -13.83 5.06
CA ALA A 733 31.00 -14.99 5.74
C ALA A 733 31.32 -14.69 7.20
N THR A 734 31.88 -13.51 7.51
CA THR A 734 32.17 -13.09 8.88
C THR A 734 30.86 -12.85 9.67
N THR A 735 29.86 -12.24 9.09
CA THR A 735 28.55 -12.08 9.72
C THR A 735 27.95 -13.44 10.11
N MET A 736 28.08 -14.45 9.26
CA MET A 736 27.63 -15.81 9.58
C MET A 736 28.41 -16.43 10.74
N ARG A 737 29.74 -16.24 10.81
CA ARG A 737 30.59 -16.65 11.93
C ARG A 737 30.18 -15.96 13.23
N LEU A 738 29.98 -14.65 13.20
CA LEU A 738 29.53 -13.88 14.37
C LEU A 738 28.18 -14.38 14.88
N LYS A 739 27.21 -14.68 14.00
CA LYS A 739 25.94 -15.28 14.39
C LYS A 739 26.11 -16.67 15.05
N GLN A 740 27.03 -17.49 14.57
CA GLN A 740 27.34 -18.80 15.18
C GLN A 740 27.94 -18.64 16.58
N ILE A 741 28.90 -17.72 16.74
CA ILE A 741 29.51 -17.40 18.03
C ILE A 741 28.45 -16.90 19.02
N CYS A 742 27.57 -15.99 18.60
CA CYS A 742 26.46 -15.48 19.40
C CYS A 742 25.44 -16.55 19.79
N ASN A 743 25.30 -17.63 19.03
CA ASN A 743 24.46 -18.76 19.44
C ASN A 743 25.17 -19.59 20.50
N HIS A 744 26.34 -20.14 20.18
CA HIS A 744 27.13 -20.91 21.11
C HIS A 744 28.60 -21.01 20.62
N PRO A 745 29.63 -20.89 21.49
CA PRO A 745 31.04 -21.03 21.06
C PRO A 745 31.34 -22.35 20.37
N ALA A 746 30.76 -23.46 20.81
CA ALA A 746 30.97 -24.77 20.22
C ALA A 746 30.46 -24.85 18.79
N GLN A 747 29.42 -24.11 18.41
CA GLN A 747 28.92 -24.06 17.03
C GLN A 747 29.98 -23.55 16.07
N PHE A 748 30.84 -22.65 16.51
CA PHE A 748 31.92 -22.08 15.74
C PHE A 748 33.20 -22.94 15.80
N LEU A 749 33.58 -23.38 17.00
CA LEU A 749 34.84 -24.08 17.26
C LEU A 749 34.79 -25.57 16.90
N SER A 750 33.68 -26.24 17.18
CA SER A 750 33.55 -27.72 17.09
C SER A 750 32.12 -28.13 16.80
N PRO A 751 31.53 -27.72 15.65
CA PRO A 751 30.10 -27.92 15.36
C PRO A 751 29.66 -29.39 15.35
N ALA A 752 30.56 -30.32 15.10
CA ALA A 752 30.29 -31.76 15.12
C ALA A 752 30.27 -32.38 16.53
N ASN A 753 30.83 -31.72 17.54
CA ASN A 753 30.85 -32.22 18.92
C ASN A 753 29.57 -31.81 19.67
N VAL A 754 28.57 -32.69 19.64
CA VAL A 754 27.26 -32.46 20.25
C VAL A 754 27.32 -32.29 21.75
N THR A 755 28.36 -32.82 22.43
CA THR A 755 28.53 -32.74 23.89
C THR A 755 29.18 -31.45 24.38
N ALA A 756 29.68 -30.61 23.49
CA ALA A 756 30.38 -29.37 23.83
C ALA A 756 29.46 -28.17 24.11
N TYR A 757 28.13 -28.36 24.09
CA TYR A 757 27.14 -27.25 24.17
C TYR A 757 26.70 -27.02 25.63
N ALA A 758 27.58 -26.56 26.49
CA ALA A 758 27.25 -26.23 27.88
C ALA A 758 26.48 -24.89 27.98
N ALA A 759 25.37 -24.87 28.71
CA ALA A 759 24.55 -23.66 28.85
C ALA A 759 25.32 -22.44 29.36
N ALA A 760 26.23 -22.66 30.32
CA ALA A 760 27.07 -21.61 30.93
C ALA A 760 27.96 -20.86 29.93
N GLU A 761 28.26 -21.45 28.78
CA GLU A 761 29.10 -20.83 27.74
C GLU A 761 28.32 -19.91 26.76
N SER A 762 26.99 -19.87 26.86
CA SER A 762 26.17 -19.06 25.97
C SER A 762 25.04 -18.32 26.70
N GLY A 763 24.99 -17.00 26.58
CA GLY A 763 23.90 -16.23 27.17
C GLY A 763 22.53 -16.62 26.59
N LYS A 764 22.45 -17.04 25.31
CA LYS A 764 21.22 -17.55 24.74
C LYS A 764 20.77 -18.87 25.30
N PHE A 765 21.70 -19.81 25.57
CA PHE A 765 21.37 -21.09 26.17
C PHE A 765 20.99 -20.94 27.64
N GLN A 766 21.64 -20.03 28.39
CA GLN A 766 21.24 -19.69 29.76
C GLN A 766 19.81 -19.16 29.79
N ARG A 767 19.50 -18.20 28.91
CA ARG A 767 18.14 -17.63 28.83
C ARG A 767 17.11 -18.66 28.38
N LEU A 768 17.46 -19.53 27.44
CA LEU A 768 16.59 -20.61 27.02
C LEU A 768 16.32 -21.60 28.14
N ALA A 769 17.30 -21.91 29.01
CA ALA A 769 17.10 -22.74 30.19
C ALA A 769 16.04 -22.14 31.10
N GLU A 770 16.19 -20.84 31.44
CA GLU A 770 15.24 -20.12 32.30
C GLU A 770 13.80 -20.15 31.73
N LEU A 771 13.65 -20.10 30.42
CA LEU A 771 12.34 -20.18 29.76
C LEU A 771 11.79 -21.61 29.72
N CYS A 772 12.66 -22.63 29.61
CA CYS A 772 12.25 -24.02 29.52
C CYS A 772 11.86 -24.63 30.86
N GLU A 773 12.45 -24.18 31.97
CA GLU A 773 12.13 -24.68 33.30
C GLU A 773 10.63 -24.62 33.65
N PRO A 774 9.95 -23.45 33.55
CA PRO A 774 8.51 -23.37 33.82
C PRO A 774 7.66 -24.14 32.82
N ILE A 775 8.08 -24.21 31.54
CA ILE A 775 7.38 -24.98 30.47
C ILE A 775 7.45 -26.48 30.79
N ALA A 776 8.64 -26.97 31.17
CA ALA A 776 8.84 -28.35 31.56
C ALA A 776 8.05 -28.71 32.84
N ALA A 777 8.02 -27.82 33.83
CA ALA A 777 7.24 -27.99 35.05
C ALA A 777 5.73 -28.07 34.80
N ARG A 778 5.22 -27.33 33.80
CA ARG A 778 3.80 -27.34 33.41
C ARG A 778 3.46 -28.47 32.42
N GLN A 779 4.44 -29.22 31.98
CA GLN A 779 4.29 -30.25 30.93
C GLN A 779 3.74 -29.70 29.61
N GLU A 780 4.03 -28.44 29.32
CA GLU A 780 3.65 -27.77 28.05
C GLU A 780 4.61 -28.17 26.93
N LYS A 781 4.13 -28.15 25.69
CA LYS A 781 4.95 -28.44 24.52
C LYS A 781 5.67 -27.19 24.02
N LEU A 782 6.91 -27.34 23.56
CA LEU A 782 7.77 -26.26 23.10
C LEU A 782 8.17 -26.41 21.63
N LEU A 783 8.05 -25.35 20.85
CA LEU A 783 8.64 -25.24 19.52
C LEU A 783 9.89 -24.35 19.59
N VAL A 784 11.02 -24.82 19.10
CA VAL A 784 12.28 -24.07 19.07
C VAL A 784 12.76 -23.93 17.65
N PHE A 785 12.90 -22.68 17.18
CA PHE A 785 13.37 -22.39 15.85
C PHE A 785 14.83 -21.91 15.85
N THR A 786 15.64 -22.46 14.94
CA THR A 786 17.01 -22.02 14.73
C THR A 786 17.31 -21.79 13.25
N GLN A 787 18.15 -20.80 12.95
CA GLN A 787 18.61 -20.53 11.59
C GLN A 787 19.56 -21.61 11.07
N PHE A 788 20.33 -22.25 11.95
CA PHE A 788 21.41 -23.14 11.59
C PHE A 788 21.02 -24.61 11.76
N GLN A 789 21.08 -25.38 10.68
CA GLN A 789 20.86 -26.82 10.70
C GLN A 789 21.81 -27.53 11.66
N THR A 790 23.09 -27.12 11.69
CA THR A 790 24.14 -27.68 12.56
C THR A 790 23.87 -27.52 14.05
N LEU A 791 22.96 -26.62 14.43
CA LEU A 791 22.58 -26.41 15.83
C LEU A 791 21.38 -27.29 16.24
N CYS A 792 20.62 -27.85 15.28
CA CYS A 792 19.38 -28.55 15.60
C CYS A 792 19.60 -29.76 16.53
N ASP A 793 20.52 -30.67 16.20
CA ASP A 793 20.79 -31.88 16.97
C ASP A 793 21.44 -31.59 18.34
N PRO A 794 22.48 -30.72 18.45
CA PRO A 794 23.00 -30.28 19.73
C PRO A 794 21.96 -29.65 20.64
N LEU A 795 21.12 -28.79 20.08
CA LEU A 795 20.08 -28.12 20.84
C LEU A 795 19.00 -29.09 21.31
N ALA A 796 18.60 -30.06 20.48
CA ALA A 796 17.65 -31.10 20.87
C ALA A 796 18.20 -32.02 21.97
N ARG A 797 19.48 -32.37 21.92
CA ARG A 797 20.12 -33.13 22.97
C ARG A 797 20.11 -32.37 24.29
N TRP A 798 20.55 -31.13 24.28
CA TRP A 798 20.59 -30.28 25.47
C TRP A 798 19.18 -30.06 26.04
N LEU A 799 18.18 -29.77 25.20
CA LEU A 799 16.78 -29.68 25.64
C LEU A 799 16.28 -31.02 26.23
N GLY A 800 16.72 -32.17 25.69
CA GLY A 800 16.41 -33.48 26.24
C GLY A 800 16.89 -33.66 27.67
N GLU A 801 18.04 -33.08 28.04
CA GLU A 801 18.56 -33.03 29.40
C GLU A 801 17.69 -32.14 30.30
N VAL A 802 17.25 -30.97 29.80
CA VAL A 802 16.38 -30.02 30.54
C VAL A 802 14.98 -30.64 30.80
N PHE A 803 14.38 -31.26 29.80
CA PHE A 803 13.03 -31.82 29.89
C PHE A 803 13.02 -33.25 30.44
N GLY A 804 14.19 -33.88 30.63
CA GLY A 804 14.31 -35.30 31.04
C GLY A 804 13.73 -36.30 30.01
N ARG A 805 13.39 -35.87 28.83
CA ARG A 805 12.78 -36.66 27.74
C ARG A 805 13.27 -36.16 26.37
N PRO A 806 13.44 -37.07 25.38
CA PRO A 806 13.85 -36.68 24.03
C PRO A 806 12.72 -36.00 23.31
N GLY A 807 13.06 -34.95 22.54
CA GLY A 807 12.18 -34.29 21.58
C GLY A 807 12.42 -34.70 20.14
N LEU A 808 11.83 -33.95 19.24
CA LEU A 808 11.96 -34.15 17.78
C LEU A 808 12.82 -33.09 17.13
N VAL A 809 13.39 -33.43 15.95
CA VAL A 809 14.23 -32.53 15.15
C VAL A 809 13.75 -32.54 13.71
N LEU A 810 13.61 -31.35 13.13
CA LEU A 810 13.30 -31.15 11.71
C LEU A 810 14.25 -30.13 11.05
N HIS A 811 15.00 -30.60 10.10
CA HIS A 811 15.89 -29.76 9.28
C HIS A 811 15.93 -30.23 7.83
N GLY A 812 16.65 -29.51 6.97
CA GLY A 812 16.73 -29.78 5.53
C GLY A 812 17.18 -31.20 5.16
N GLY A 813 17.96 -31.86 5.99
CA GLY A 813 18.43 -33.23 5.79
C GLY A 813 17.39 -34.33 6.08
N VAL A 814 16.26 -33.98 6.72
CA VAL A 814 15.18 -34.95 6.99
C VAL A 814 14.40 -35.22 5.69
N PRO A 815 14.29 -36.51 5.26
CA PRO A 815 13.54 -36.87 4.06
C PRO A 815 12.08 -36.37 4.13
N VAL A 816 11.57 -35.89 2.99
CA VAL A 816 10.22 -35.29 2.91
C VAL A 816 9.14 -36.23 3.42
N GLY A 817 9.22 -37.53 3.10
CA GLY A 817 8.25 -38.54 3.55
C GLY A 817 8.21 -38.76 5.07
N ARG A 818 9.28 -38.44 5.80
CA ARG A 818 9.31 -38.56 7.28
C ARG A 818 8.80 -37.32 7.99
N ARG A 819 8.75 -36.15 7.34
CA ARG A 819 8.41 -34.87 7.97
C ARG A 819 7.00 -34.86 8.56
N GLN A 820 6.03 -35.38 7.80
CA GLN A 820 4.63 -35.46 8.26
C GLN A 820 4.49 -36.40 9.47
N GLY A 821 5.21 -37.51 9.48
CA GLY A 821 5.23 -38.39 10.63
C GLY A 821 5.76 -37.74 11.92
N LEU A 822 6.81 -36.87 11.77
CA LEU A 822 7.33 -36.10 12.92
C LEU A 822 6.31 -35.04 13.41
N VAL A 823 5.66 -34.33 12.48
CA VAL A 823 4.62 -33.34 12.84
C VAL A 823 3.47 -34.03 13.58
N ARG A 824 2.93 -35.12 12.99
CA ARG A 824 1.85 -35.86 13.61
C ARG A 824 2.25 -36.37 15.00
N ARG A 825 3.44 -36.95 15.15
CA ARG A 825 3.95 -37.42 16.42
C ARG A 825 4.06 -36.32 17.47
N PHE A 826 4.52 -35.13 17.08
CA PHE A 826 4.57 -34.00 18.00
C PHE A 826 3.17 -33.54 18.44
N GLN A 827 2.17 -33.60 17.57
CA GLN A 827 0.81 -33.19 17.89
C GLN A 827 0.07 -34.22 18.74
N GLU A 828 0.21 -35.52 18.42
CA GLU A 828 -0.59 -36.60 19.00
C GLU A 828 0.10 -37.29 20.23
N ASP A 829 1.43 -37.19 20.37
CA ASP A 829 2.19 -37.86 21.38
C ASP A 829 2.59 -36.89 22.51
N ASP A 830 1.94 -36.96 23.65
CA ASP A 830 2.22 -36.13 24.84
C ASP A 830 3.57 -36.45 25.50
N ALA A 831 4.18 -37.60 25.17
CA ALA A 831 5.52 -37.91 25.63
C ALA A 831 6.62 -37.09 24.95
N VAL A 832 6.30 -36.38 23.83
CA VAL A 832 7.23 -35.52 23.10
C VAL A 832 7.11 -34.07 23.56
N PRO A 833 8.03 -33.56 24.38
CA PRO A 833 7.88 -32.25 25.03
C PRO A 833 8.29 -31.08 24.11
N PHE A 834 9.19 -31.28 23.16
CA PHE A 834 9.66 -30.19 22.28
C PHE A 834 9.97 -30.65 20.87
N PHE A 835 9.97 -29.66 19.96
CA PHE A 835 10.33 -29.87 18.57
C PHE A 835 11.30 -28.77 18.10
N VAL A 836 12.52 -29.14 17.77
CA VAL A 836 13.54 -28.25 17.23
C VAL A 836 13.44 -28.20 15.69
N ILE A 837 13.26 -27.03 15.15
CA ILE A 837 12.99 -26.85 13.73
C ILE A 837 13.99 -25.83 13.13
N SER A 838 14.66 -26.20 12.05
CA SER A 838 15.40 -25.19 11.30
C SER A 838 14.43 -24.26 10.54
N VAL A 839 14.64 -22.95 10.60
CA VAL A 839 13.76 -21.94 10.00
C VAL A 839 13.50 -22.23 8.50
N LYS A 840 14.53 -22.69 7.75
CA LYS A 840 14.36 -23.06 6.34
C LYS A 840 13.48 -24.30 6.13
N ALA A 841 13.44 -25.23 7.06
CA ALA A 841 12.61 -26.43 6.95
C ALA A 841 11.20 -26.19 7.49
N GLY A 842 11.06 -25.27 8.46
CA GLY A 842 9.76 -24.87 9.04
C GLY A 842 9.04 -23.79 8.25
N GLY A 843 9.74 -23.03 7.39
CA GLY A 843 9.20 -21.89 6.68
C GLY A 843 8.22 -22.21 5.56
N THR A 844 7.99 -23.48 5.23
CA THR A 844 7.06 -23.89 4.19
C THR A 844 6.19 -25.04 4.65
N GLY A 845 4.93 -24.76 4.94
CA GLY A 845 3.86 -25.76 4.96
C GLY A 845 3.87 -26.78 6.09
N LEU A 846 4.37 -26.42 7.26
CA LEU A 846 4.11 -27.18 8.47
C LEU A 846 2.79 -26.72 9.09
N ASN A 847 1.86 -27.65 9.22
CA ASN A 847 0.59 -27.42 9.93
C ASN A 847 0.76 -27.94 11.37
N LEU A 848 1.02 -27.04 12.30
CA LEU A 848 1.14 -27.31 13.73
C LEU A 848 -0.05 -26.61 14.40
N THR A 849 -1.05 -27.35 14.78
CA THR A 849 -2.30 -26.84 15.38
C THR A 849 -2.36 -27.19 16.86
#